data_cdfea67f8fac13f55584e2cc9e45a5f2
#
_entry.id   cdfea67f8fac13f55584e2cc9e45a5f2
#
_cell.length_a   1.000
_cell.length_b   1.000
_cell.length_c   1.000
_cell.angle_alpha   90.00
_cell.angle_beta   90.00
_cell.angle_gamma   90.00
#
_symmetry.space_group_name_H-M   'P 1'
#
loop_
_entity.id
_entity.type
_entity.pdbx_description
1 polymer ?
#
loop_
_entity_poly.entity_id
_entity_poly.type
_entity_poly.pdbx_seq_one_letter_code
_entity_poly.pdbx_strand_id
1 'polypeptide(L)'
;MTNRRRAIRASAVVVALAATAATASTFATAWAEDRGPTAPAGIERQDPAPGSGVDKTAVDHDLEGPYSKQQEQQRKAALEQVLSGETKVERRGGSQVVKLDSKKYVELGREKTDKIFTILVEFGDKVDNTTLVDRADDDTTEPKPKFGGTPGPLHNQIAEPDRAKDNSTAWQKDYNQQHFQDLYFGTGKDKKGQPKQSLKTYYEKTSSGRYSVEGGVSDWVKVEYNEARYGSNYCGNSNCANVWDAVRDGVAAWTADQKAKGRTDAQIKADMAQYDQWDRYDFDADGNFNEADGYIDHFQIVHAGEDESAGGGVQGGDALWAHRWYAYGTDAGKTGPANNKSGGTQIGDTGIWVGDYTMQPENGGLGVFAHEYGHDLGLPDLYDTSGKAGAENSTGFWSLMSSGSWLGRGKESIGDLPGDMTAWDKLQLGWLNYTKVSNEQRGTKSTHKLGVAEYNTKNPQALVVELPKKQVTTEVVAPAEGATQWWSDMGDDLKNTLTRSVDLTGKSKAALELKGWYDIELDYDYLYTEVSTDGGANWTALDGTVDGKPLPRDASGAPALTDVSGAYKSLAFPLDAYAGKKFDLRFRYQTDGGAGGKGFAADAITLTADGATVFSDNAENGDNGWTPKGFSRIGGSFTEAYEQYYLAENRQYVSYDATLKVGPYNFGFAGDKASWVEHYPYQNGLLVWLWDTSQKDNNTAVHPGQGLVLPIDAHPTPLKWTDGTLMRNRIQSHDAPFGTYRTDAFQLHKADVPVWIKPQAGNPVFDDRKGTYWFKETERAGVKVTDTNTKITVVKEPKNGETITVQVGPSTK
;
A
#
# COMPACT_ATOMS: atom_id res chain seq x y z
N MET A 1 19.46 51.31 36.60
CA MET A 1 19.40 49.85 36.77
C MET A 1 18.44 49.19 35.81
N THR A 2 18.60 49.35 34.51
CA THR A 2 17.65 48.80 33.54
C THR A 2 18.26 48.38 32.18
N ASN A 3 19.58 48.16 32.10
CA ASN A 3 20.22 47.79 30.88
C ASN A 3 21.03 46.48 30.85
N ARG A 4 20.88 45.61 31.84
CA ARG A 4 21.63 44.33 31.88
C ARG A 4 20.76 43.07 31.59
N ARG A 5 19.45 43.20 31.37
CA ARG A 5 18.59 42.01 31.11
C ARG A 5 18.24 41.73 29.62
N ARG A 6 18.65 42.67 28.72
CA ARG A 6 18.40 42.47 27.26
C ARG A 6 19.56 41.80 26.48
N ALA A 7 20.76 41.79 27.03
CA ALA A 7 21.92 41.22 26.32
C ALA A 7 22.04 39.68 26.44
N ILE A 8 21.41 39.09 27.47
CA ILE A 8 21.55 37.64 27.68
C ILE A 8 20.54 36.83 26.82
N ARG A 9 19.43 37.45 26.40
CA ARG A 9 18.45 36.74 25.53
C ARG A 9 18.83 36.71 24.04
N ALA A 10 19.62 37.66 23.57
CA ALA A 10 20.09 37.68 22.18
C ALA A 10 21.19 36.66 21.90
N SER A 11 22.05 36.36 22.91
CA SER A 11 23.13 35.39 22.75
C SER A 11 22.67 33.93 22.74
N ALA A 12 21.56 33.61 23.41
CA ALA A 12 21.00 32.23 23.43
C ALA A 12 20.30 31.84 22.13
N VAL A 13 19.68 32.81 21.42
CA VAL A 13 18.99 32.56 20.15
C VAL A 13 20.00 32.36 19.02
N VAL A 14 21.13 33.11 19.02
CA VAL A 14 22.18 32.96 18.01
C VAL A 14 22.95 31.64 18.14
N VAL A 15 23.12 31.12 19.36
CA VAL A 15 23.75 29.82 19.58
C VAL A 15 22.83 28.65 19.17
N ALA A 16 21.50 28.78 19.36
CA ALA A 16 20.55 27.77 18.93
C ALA A 16 20.39 27.70 17.40
N LEU A 17 20.41 28.84 16.71
CA LEU A 17 20.39 28.88 15.24
C LEU A 17 21.70 28.40 14.60
N ALA A 18 22.83 28.66 15.24
CA ALA A 18 24.15 28.16 14.74
C ALA A 18 24.28 26.64 14.96
N ALA A 19 23.66 26.07 16.02
CA ALA A 19 23.67 24.63 16.24
C ALA A 19 22.74 23.87 15.27
N THR A 20 21.59 24.44 14.92
CA THR A 20 20.69 23.86 13.90
C THR A 20 21.25 23.96 12.49
N ALA A 21 21.94 25.06 12.14
CA ALA A 21 22.58 25.18 10.83
C ALA A 21 23.81 24.25 10.69
N ALA A 22 24.56 24.00 11.77
CA ALA A 22 25.70 23.08 11.75
C ALA A 22 25.27 21.62 11.66
N THR A 23 24.12 21.24 12.25
CA THR A 23 23.57 19.88 12.11
C THR A 23 22.97 19.65 10.73
N ALA A 24 22.32 20.64 10.10
CA ALA A 24 21.82 20.50 8.73
C ALA A 24 22.94 20.38 7.69
N SER A 25 24.09 21.08 7.87
CA SER A 25 25.21 20.98 6.94
C SER A 25 26.02 19.69 7.07
N THR A 26 26.05 19.06 8.24
CA THR A 26 26.66 17.72 8.42
C THR A 26 25.80 16.60 7.88
N PHE A 27 24.48 16.76 7.85
CA PHE A 27 23.58 15.76 7.22
C PHE A 27 23.70 15.77 5.68
N ALA A 28 23.86 16.93 5.03
CA ALA A 28 23.97 17.00 3.58
C ALA A 28 25.28 16.42 3.01
N THR A 29 26.37 16.40 3.78
CA THR A 29 27.67 15.82 3.34
C THR A 29 27.78 14.31 3.59
N ALA A 30 27.04 13.75 4.55
CA ALA A 30 27.01 12.30 4.76
C ALA A 30 26.26 11.50 3.67
N TRP A 31 25.43 12.18 2.91
CA TRP A 31 24.64 11.56 1.83
C TRP A 31 25.39 11.40 0.49
N ALA A 32 26.52 12.10 0.32
CA ALA A 32 27.30 12.06 -0.91
C ALA A 32 28.40 11.00 -0.90
N GLU A 33 28.74 10.40 0.24
CA GLU A 33 29.88 9.50 0.38
C GLU A 33 29.50 8.02 0.46
N ASP A 34 28.21 7.65 0.60
CA ASP A 34 27.79 6.24 0.73
C ASP A 34 27.03 5.70 -0.49
N ARG A 35 27.34 6.25 -1.67
CA ARG A 35 26.97 5.60 -2.94
C ARG A 35 28.02 4.57 -3.30
N GLY A 36 28.00 3.46 -2.62
CA GLY A 36 28.72 2.27 -3.07
C GLY A 36 28.17 1.79 -4.42
N PRO A 37 28.81 0.81 -5.06
CA PRO A 37 28.40 0.32 -6.38
C PRO A 37 26.94 -0.16 -6.38
N THR A 38 26.29 0.04 -7.50
CA THR A 38 24.89 -0.18 -7.78
C THR A 38 24.43 -1.60 -7.42
N ALA A 39 23.45 -1.67 -6.57
CA ALA A 39 22.67 -2.90 -6.37
C ALA A 39 21.72 -3.12 -7.58
N PRO A 40 21.23 -4.33 -7.85
CA PRO A 40 20.21 -4.53 -8.87
C PRO A 40 19.00 -3.66 -8.63
N ALA A 41 18.39 -3.21 -9.71
CA ALA A 41 17.23 -2.35 -9.69
C ALA A 41 16.10 -2.92 -8.82
N GLY A 42 15.46 -2.04 -8.05
CA GLY A 42 14.43 -2.43 -7.10
C GLY A 42 14.96 -3.07 -5.81
N ILE A 43 16.28 -3.23 -5.60
CA ILE A 43 16.75 -3.56 -4.27
C ILE A 43 16.64 -2.32 -3.41
N GLU A 44 15.77 -2.41 -2.45
CA GLU A 44 15.96 -1.62 -1.26
C GLU A 44 17.42 -1.76 -0.81
N ARG A 45 18.26 -0.77 -1.03
CA ARG A 45 19.50 -0.65 -0.32
C ARG A 45 19.19 -0.47 1.15
N GLN A 46 18.92 -1.59 1.75
CA GLN A 46 18.65 -1.61 3.17
C GLN A 46 19.97 -1.64 3.90
N ASP A 47 20.72 -0.53 3.88
CA ASP A 47 21.67 -0.30 4.97
C ASP A 47 22.27 1.08 4.91
N PRO A 48 21.68 2.00 5.70
CA PRO A 48 22.49 2.73 6.65
C PRO A 48 22.54 1.93 7.96
N ALA A 49 23.65 1.99 8.67
CA ALA A 49 23.80 1.41 10.01
C ALA A 49 22.60 1.82 10.90
N PRO A 50 22.16 0.97 11.85
CA PRO A 50 21.12 1.32 12.81
C PRO A 50 21.43 2.67 13.48
N GLY A 51 20.60 3.68 13.24
CA GLY A 51 20.75 5.02 13.83
C GLY A 51 21.11 6.14 12.85
N SER A 52 21.32 5.88 11.57
CA SER A 52 21.55 6.92 10.57
C SER A 52 20.30 7.14 9.71
N GLY A 53 19.49 8.13 10.01
CA GLY A 53 18.50 8.73 9.11
C GLY A 53 17.39 7.83 8.57
N VAL A 54 16.44 8.47 7.91
CA VAL A 54 15.31 7.82 7.21
C VAL A 54 15.84 6.82 6.19
N ASP A 55 15.39 5.59 6.28
CA ASP A 55 15.57 4.61 5.21
C ASP A 55 14.71 5.06 4.02
N LYS A 56 15.35 5.57 2.96
CA LYS A 56 14.65 5.96 1.72
C LYS A 56 14.01 4.77 0.99
N THR A 57 14.22 3.57 1.47
CA THR A 57 13.81 2.31 0.85
C THR A 57 12.43 1.83 1.29
N ALA A 58 11.84 2.49 2.27
CA ALA A 58 10.45 2.25 2.68
C ALA A 58 9.52 3.16 1.85
N VAL A 59 9.55 3.01 0.52
CA VAL A 59 8.68 3.72 -0.42
C VAL A 59 7.51 2.80 -0.77
N ASP A 60 6.33 3.37 -0.82
CA ASP A 60 5.15 2.69 -1.31
C ASP A 60 5.27 2.48 -2.82
N HIS A 61 5.22 1.23 -3.27
CA HIS A 61 5.28 0.86 -4.69
C HIS A 61 3.89 0.71 -5.32
N ASP A 62 2.82 0.62 -4.52
CA ASP A 62 1.43 0.55 -4.98
C ASP A 62 0.74 1.90 -4.77
N LEU A 63 0.91 2.80 -5.73
CA LEU A 63 0.34 4.14 -5.64
C LEU A 63 -1.14 4.13 -6.02
N GLU A 64 -1.92 4.89 -5.26
CA GLU A 64 -3.37 4.91 -5.38
C GLU A 64 -3.84 5.48 -6.73
N GLY A 65 -4.75 4.76 -7.37
CA GLY A 65 -5.51 5.19 -8.55
C GLY A 65 -6.93 5.65 -8.15
N PRO A 66 -7.74 6.12 -9.12
CA PRO A 66 -9.06 6.70 -8.85
C PRO A 66 -10.04 5.80 -8.11
N TYR A 67 -9.84 4.47 -8.16
CA TYR A 67 -10.76 3.48 -7.57
C TYR A 67 -10.07 2.53 -6.59
N SER A 68 -8.79 2.72 -6.29
CA SER A 68 -8.00 1.78 -5.46
C SER A 68 -8.63 1.55 -4.10
N LYS A 69 -8.97 2.60 -3.37
CA LYS A 69 -9.60 2.50 -2.04
C LYS A 69 -10.97 1.83 -2.07
N GLN A 70 -11.80 2.21 -3.04
CA GLN A 70 -13.12 1.60 -3.19
C GLN A 70 -13.00 0.10 -3.47
N GLN A 71 -12.08 -0.29 -4.33
CA GLN A 71 -11.83 -1.69 -4.65
C GLN A 71 -11.30 -2.46 -3.44
N GLU A 72 -10.35 -1.90 -2.70
CA GLU A 72 -9.80 -2.48 -1.47
C GLU A 72 -10.91 -2.74 -0.43
N GLN A 73 -11.71 -1.73 -0.12
CA GLN A 73 -12.83 -1.85 0.82
C GLN A 73 -13.85 -2.91 0.40
N GLN A 74 -14.20 -2.94 -0.90
CA GLN A 74 -15.14 -3.92 -1.44
C GLN A 74 -14.57 -5.33 -1.41
N ARG A 75 -13.28 -5.53 -1.75
CA ARG A 75 -12.61 -6.83 -1.68
C ARG A 75 -12.51 -7.32 -0.24
N LYS A 76 -12.16 -6.44 0.71
CA LYS A 76 -12.15 -6.76 2.14
C LYS A 76 -13.53 -7.23 2.61
N ALA A 77 -14.58 -6.45 2.34
CA ALA A 77 -15.94 -6.82 2.73
C ALA A 77 -16.41 -8.15 2.09
N ALA A 78 -16.10 -8.35 0.81
CA ALA A 78 -16.44 -9.58 0.11
C ALA A 78 -15.73 -10.81 0.71
N LEU A 79 -14.44 -10.69 1.01
CA LEU A 79 -13.66 -11.78 1.59
C LEU A 79 -14.11 -12.09 3.03
N GLU A 80 -14.40 -11.07 3.85
CA GLU A 80 -14.94 -11.26 5.19
C GLU A 80 -16.31 -11.99 5.17
N GLN A 81 -17.22 -11.63 4.26
CA GLN A 81 -18.50 -12.31 4.08
C GLN A 81 -18.34 -13.77 3.59
N VAL A 82 -17.35 -14.05 2.76
CA VAL A 82 -17.04 -15.43 2.31
C VAL A 82 -16.47 -16.24 3.47
N LEU A 83 -15.54 -15.65 4.23
CA LEU A 83 -14.91 -16.32 5.38
C LEU A 83 -15.91 -16.56 6.53
N SER A 84 -16.81 -15.61 6.82
CA SER A 84 -17.89 -15.81 7.81
C SER A 84 -18.95 -16.82 7.33
N GLY A 85 -19.08 -17.02 6.03
CA GLY A 85 -20.10 -17.89 5.41
C GLY A 85 -21.42 -17.18 5.16
N GLU A 86 -21.48 -15.85 5.28
CA GLU A 86 -22.65 -15.03 4.98
C GLU A 86 -22.97 -15.05 3.48
N THR A 87 -21.95 -15.12 2.64
CA THR A 87 -22.10 -15.20 1.18
C THR A 87 -21.25 -16.32 0.59
N LYS A 88 -21.53 -16.62 -0.67
CA LYS A 88 -20.78 -17.63 -1.44
C LYS A 88 -20.20 -17.01 -2.69
N VAL A 89 -19.02 -17.48 -3.05
CA VAL A 89 -18.38 -17.15 -4.32
C VAL A 89 -19.18 -17.77 -5.48
N GLU A 90 -19.56 -16.96 -6.44
CA GLU A 90 -20.10 -17.40 -7.75
C GLU A 90 -18.95 -17.50 -8.78
N ARG A 91 -18.95 -18.55 -9.59
CA ARG A 91 -17.99 -18.70 -10.69
C ARG A 91 -18.60 -18.24 -11.99
N ARG A 92 -18.03 -17.19 -12.59
CA ARG A 92 -18.48 -16.59 -13.84
C ARG A 92 -17.32 -16.47 -14.82
N GLY A 93 -17.27 -17.31 -15.86
CA GLY A 93 -16.28 -17.19 -16.95
C GLY A 93 -14.80 -17.22 -16.52
N GLY A 94 -14.45 -17.88 -15.40
CA GLY A 94 -13.10 -17.89 -14.83
C GLY A 94 -12.91 -16.89 -13.68
N SER A 95 -13.89 -16.03 -13.42
CA SER A 95 -13.89 -15.11 -12.28
C SER A 95 -14.60 -15.71 -11.07
N GLN A 96 -14.08 -15.45 -9.89
CA GLN A 96 -14.68 -15.75 -8.59
C GLN A 96 -15.37 -14.47 -8.08
N VAL A 97 -16.68 -14.37 -8.27
CA VAL A 97 -17.45 -13.15 -8.04
C VAL A 97 -18.26 -13.26 -6.74
N VAL A 98 -18.27 -12.20 -5.96
CA VAL A 98 -19.11 -12.01 -4.78
C VAL A 98 -20.04 -10.84 -5.03
N LYS A 99 -21.31 -11.03 -4.73
CA LYS A 99 -22.30 -9.98 -4.75
C LYS A 99 -22.46 -9.37 -3.35
N LEU A 100 -22.03 -8.12 -3.18
CA LEU A 100 -22.17 -7.40 -1.90
C LEU A 100 -23.57 -6.77 -1.74
N ASP A 101 -24.15 -6.25 -2.84
CA ASP A 101 -25.45 -5.56 -2.85
C ASP A 101 -26.08 -5.64 -4.26
N SER A 102 -27.26 -5.05 -4.46
CA SER A 102 -28.07 -5.17 -5.67
C SER A 102 -27.36 -4.83 -6.98
N LYS A 103 -26.34 -3.94 -6.92
CA LYS A 103 -25.51 -3.52 -8.05
C LYS A 103 -24.05 -3.39 -7.67
N LYS A 104 -23.58 -4.21 -6.74
CA LYS A 104 -22.22 -4.14 -6.24
C LYS A 104 -21.63 -5.55 -6.26
N TYR A 105 -20.72 -5.78 -7.18
CA TYR A 105 -20.05 -7.06 -7.36
C TYR A 105 -18.55 -6.88 -7.16
N VAL A 106 -17.87 -7.92 -6.73
CA VAL A 106 -16.44 -7.94 -6.49
C VAL A 106 -15.84 -9.21 -7.06
N GLU A 107 -14.83 -9.09 -7.91
CA GLU A 107 -14.02 -10.22 -8.33
C GLU A 107 -12.95 -10.50 -7.27
N LEU A 108 -13.13 -11.58 -6.49
CA LEU A 108 -12.14 -12.02 -5.49
C LEU A 108 -10.97 -12.79 -6.11
N GLY A 109 -11.18 -13.45 -7.25
CA GLY A 109 -10.11 -14.19 -7.88
C GLY A 109 -10.35 -14.42 -9.36
N ARG A 110 -9.23 -14.44 -10.11
CA ARG A 110 -9.21 -14.75 -11.53
C ARG A 110 -8.56 -16.10 -11.75
N GLU A 111 -9.22 -16.97 -12.52
CA GLU A 111 -8.73 -18.30 -12.93
C GLU A 111 -8.67 -18.34 -14.47
N LYS A 112 -7.78 -17.51 -15.04
CA LYS A 112 -7.67 -17.26 -16.49
C LYS A 112 -6.21 -17.14 -16.93
N THR A 113 -6.03 -16.97 -18.22
CA THR A 113 -4.80 -16.44 -18.82
C THR A 113 -5.06 -15.01 -19.24
N ASP A 114 -4.40 -14.08 -18.59
CA ASP A 114 -4.49 -12.65 -18.91
C ASP A 114 -3.36 -12.23 -19.87
N LYS A 115 -3.56 -11.10 -20.55
CA LYS A 115 -2.61 -10.60 -21.54
C LYS A 115 -1.92 -9.34 -21.10
N ILE A 116 -0.60 -9.36 -21.07
CA ILE A 116 0.25 -8.23 -20.72
C ILE A 116 0.76 -7.57 -22.00
N PHE A 117 0.62 -6.26 -22.09
CA PHE A 117 1.24 -5.42 -23.10
C PHE A 117 2.39 -4.63 -22.49
N THR A 118 3.63 -4.87 -22.98
CA THR A 118 4.84 -4.23 -22.46
C THR A 118 5.50 -3.37 -23.52
N ILE A 119 5.86 -2.13 -23.16
CA ILE A 119 6.69 -1.24 -23.99
C ILE A 119 8.08 -1.11 -23.35
N LEU A 120 9.13 -1.26 -24.15
CA LEU A 120 10.51 -0.98 -23.77
C LEU A 120 10.84 0.47 -24.13
N VAL A 121 11.24 1.30 -23.15
CA VAL A 121 11.48 2.73 -23.32
C VAL A 121 12.92 3.09 -23.00
N GLU A 122 13.61 3.75 -23.93
CA GLU A 122 14.92 4.38 -23.73
C GLU A 122 14.82 5.91 -23.88
N PHE A 123 15.77 6.63 -23.28
CA PHE A 123 15.66 8.07 -23.11
C PHE A 123 16.52 8.86 -24.08
N GLY A 124 16.05 10.07 -24.38
CA GLY A 124 16.69 10.97 -25.35
C GLY A 124 17.75 11.86 -24.74
N ASP A 125 18.22 12.79 -25.60
CA ASP A 125 19.28 13.71 -25.25
C ASP A 125 18.74 15.10 -24.88
N LYS A 126 17.42 15.34 -25.05
CA LYS A 126 16.82 16.61 -24.72
C LYS A 126 16.68 16.74 -23.21
N VAL A 127 17.26 17.79 -22.68
CA VAL A 127 17.18 18.11 -21.26
C VAL A 127 16.14 19.21 -21.07
N ASP A 128 15.18 18.98 -20.20
CA ASP A 128 14.20 19.99 -19.83
C ASP A 128 14.73 20.80 -18.64
N ASN A 129 15.27 21.97 -18.93
CA ASN A 129 15.74 22.92 -17.91
C ASN A 129 14.64 23.86 -17.40
N THR A 130 13.40 23.66 -17.86
CA THR A 130 12.26 24.40 -17.33
C THR A 130 11.87 23.86 -15.96
N THR A 131 11.20 24.72 -15.19
CA THR A 131 10.61 24.27 -13.92
C THR A 131 9.36 23.46 -14.20
N LEU A 132 9.21 22.27 -13.60
CA LEU A 132 7.94 21.54 -13.64
C LEU A 132 6.85 22.36 -12.95
N VAL A 133 5.69 22.37 -13.56
CA VAL A 133 4.47 22.75 -12.86
C VAL A 133 3.97 21.51 -12.16
N ASP A 134 3.91 21.56 -10.84
CA ASP A 134 3.23 20.51 -10.09
C ASP A 134 1.77 20.47 -10.55
N ARG A 135 1.29 19.26 -10.88
CA ARG A 135 -0.09 19.08 -11.33
C ARG A 135 -1.03 18.79 -10.16
N ALA A 136 -0.48 18.35 -9.04
CA ALA A 136 -1.26 18.03 -7.86
C ALA A 136 -1.43 19.23 -6.91
N ASP A 137 -0.35 20.04 -6.77
CA ASP A 137 -0.36 21.21 -5.89
C ASP A 137 -0.07 22.47 -6.72
N ASP A 138 -1.05 23.29 -6.95
CA ASP A 138 -0.93 24.59 -7.63
C ASP A 138 -0.32 25.66 -6.69
N ASP A 139 0.45 25.25 -5.67
CA ASP A 139 1.19 26.17 -4.81
C ASP A 139 2.38 26.76 -5.58
N THR A 140 2.11 27.87 -6.22
CA THR A 140 3.06 28.60 -7.06
C THR A 140 4.11 29.38 -6.27
N THR A 141 4.20 29.24 -4.94
CA THR A 141 5.03 30.09 -4.07
C THR A 141 6.45 29.60 -3.92
N GLU A 142 6.73 28.32 -4.15
CA GLU A 142 8.07 27.75 -4.03
C GLU A 142 8.81 27.68 -5.39
N PRO A 143 10.15 27.86 -5.40
CA PRO A 143 10.94 27.67 -6.61
C PRO A 143 10.87 26.20 -7.06
N LYS A 144 10.38 26.00 -8.27
CA LYS A 144 10.24 24.63 -8.81
C LYS A 144 11.62 24.03 -9.13
N PRO A 145 11.86 22.75 -8.78
CA PRO A 145 13.14 22.11 -9.04
C PRO A 145 13.42 21.99 -10.55
N LYS A 146 14.69 22.03 -10.92
CA LYS A 146 15.15 21.74 -12.27
C LYS A 146 15.50 20.26 -12.37
N PHE A 147 15.27 19.68 -13.51
CA PHE A 147 15.67 18.30 -13.80
C PHE A 147 17.20 18.16 -13.96
N GLY A 148 17.72 16.97 -13.71
CA GLY A 148 19.09 16.60 -14.00
C GLY A 148 19.46 16.79 -15.48
N GLY A 149 20.68 17.19 -15.74
CA GLY A 149 21.17 17.57 -17.08
C GLY A 149 21.82 16.41 -17.87
N THR A 150 21.85 15.18 -17.35
CA THR A 150 22.50 14.04 -18.01
C THR A 150 21.58 13.45 -19.09
N PRO A 151 22.01 13.35 -20.38
CA PRO A 151 21.25 12.67 -21.44
C PRO A 151 21.08 11.17 -21.17
N GLY A 152 20.07 10.57 -21.78
CA GLY A 152 19.80 9.13 -21.72
C GLY A 152 19.15 8.70 -20.40
N PRO A 153 19.36 7.44 -19.95
CA PRO A 153 20.19 6.42 -20.59
C PRO A 153 19.57 5.75 -21.83
N LEU A 154 20.40 5.12 -22.63
CA LEU A 154 19.98 4.13 -23.61
C LEU A 154 20.11 2.75 -22.97
N HIS A 155 19.39 1.75 -23.49
CA HIS A 155 19.56 0.38 -23.06
C HIS A 155 20.98 -0.16 -23.33
N ASN A 156 21.39 -1.17 -22.58
CA ASN A 156 22.76 -1.74 -22.63
C ASN A 156 23.89 -0.80 -22.21
N GLN A 157 23.58 0.25 -21.40
CA GLN A 157 24.60 1.15 -20.86
C GLN A 157 24.98 0.88 -19.41
N ILE A 158 24.29 -0.05 -18.75
CA ILE A 158 24.66 -0.50 -17.40
C ILE A 158 26.03 -1.21 -17.45
N ALA A 159 26.94 -0.77 -16.58
CA ALA A 159 28.29 -1.30 -16.55
C ALA A 159 28.32 -2.76 -16.06
N GLU A 160 29.16 -3.61 -16.68
CA GLU A 160 29.40 -4.95 -16.20
C GLU A 160 30.04 -4.92 -14.80
N PRO A 161 29.41 -5.55 -13.77
CA PRO A 161 29.95 -5.53 -12.42
C PRO A 161 31.24 -6.36 -12.29
N ASP A 162 32.18 -5.90 -11.48
CA ASP A 162 33.35 -6.66 -11.08
C ASP A 162 32.94 -7.79 -10.13
N ARG A 163 32.76 -8.99 -10.67
CA ARG A 163 32.33 -10.17 -9.92
C ARG A 163 33.29 -10.65 -8.83
N ALA A 164 34.44 -10.02 -8.65
CA ALA A 164 35.30 -10.20 -7.47
C ALA A 164 34.86 -9.33 -6.28
N LYS A 165 34.05 -8.29 -6.53
CA LYS A 165 33.62 -7.26 -5.55
C LYS A 165 32.10 -7.17 -5.40
N ASP A 166 31.36 -7.55 -6.43
CA ASP A 166 29.92 -7.43 -6.52
C ASP A 166 29.30 -8.74 -7.03
N ASN A 167 28.55 -9.41 -6.15
CA ASN A 167 27.73 -10.58 -6.48
C ASN A 167 26.22 -10.30 -6.34
N SER A 168 25.83 -9.03 -6.21
CA SER A 168 24.44 -8.63 -6.00
C SER A 168 23.77 -8.04 -7.24
N THR A 169 24.49 -7.29 -8.06
CA THR A 169 23.95 -6.60 -9.23
C THR A 169 23.55 -7.58 -10.35
N ALA A 170 22.28 -7.50 -10.79
CA ALA A 170 21.83 -8.19 -11.97
C ALA A 170 22.40 -7.51 -13.23
N TRP A 171 23.02 -8.28 -14.10
CA TRP A 171 23.59 -7.76 -15.33
C TRP A 171 23.65 -8.82 -16.42
N GLN A 172 23.41 -8.37 -17.64
CA GLN A 172 23.70 -9.13 -18.85
C GLN A 172 24.11 -8.21 -19.99
N LYS A 173 24.73 -8.79 -20.99
CA LYS A 173 25.35 -8.05 -22.08
C LYS A 173 24.35 -7.39 -23.03
N ASP A 174 23.14 -7.92 -23.17
CA ASP A 174 22.17 -7.51 -24.19
C ASP A 174 20.75 -7.66 -23.65
N TYR A 175 20.14 -6.52 -23.37
CA TYR A 175 18.75 -6.36 -22.92
C TYR A 175 17.85 -6.09 -24.12
N ASN A 176 17.89 -6.99 -25.10
CA ASN A 176 17.04 -6.87 -26.28
C ASN A 176 15.59 -7.33 -25.99
N GLN A 177 14.69 -7.05 -26.92
CA GLN A 177 13.27 -7.43 -26.85
C GLN A 177 13.06 -8.92 -26.52
N GLN A 178 13.87 -9.82 -27.09
CA GLN A 178 13.76 -11.26 -26.82
C GLN A 178 14.09 -11.63 -25.39
N HIS A 179 15.00 -10.89 -24.72
CA HIS A 179 15.28 -11.09 -23.29
C HIS A 179 14.01 -10.88 -22.47
N PHE A 180 13.32 -9.76 -22.67
CA PHE A 180 12.10 -9.46 -21.93
C PHE A 180 10.95 -10.38 -22.33
N GLN A 181 10.82 -10.73 -23.59
CA GLN A 181 9.85 -11.73 -24.04
C GLN A 181 10.06 -13.07 -23.31
N ASP A 182 11.31 -13.49 -23.12
CA ASP A 182 11.66 -14.69 -22.34
C ASP A 182 11.44 -14.49 -20.84
N LEU A 183 11.71 -13.31 -20.27
CA LEU A 183 11.48 -12.98 -18.86
C LEU A 183 9.99 -12.99 -18.50
N TYR A 184 9.16 -12.45 -19.37
CA TYR A 184 7.71 -12.45 -19.16
C TYR A 184 7.06 -13.81 -19.47
N PHE A 185 7.36 -14.40 -20.62
CA PHE A 185 6.56 -15.50 -21.16
C PHE A 185 7.35 -16.75 -21.50
N GLY A 186 8.65 -16.76 -21.23
CA GLY A 186 9.52 -17.87 -21.58
C GLY A 186 9.13 -19.18 -20.90
N THR A 187 9.01 -20.23 -21.69
CA THR A 187 8.70 -21.59 -21.23
C THR A 187 9.72 -22.60 -21.79
N GLY A 188 9.64 -23.85 -21.35
CA GLY A 188 10.56 -24.90 -21.81
C GLY A 188 11.87 -24.91 -21.04
N LYS A 189 12.98 -25.13 -21.75
CA LYS A 189 14.31 -25.25 -21.14
C LYS A 189 15.28 -24.22 -21.71
N ASP A 190 16.19 -23.75 -20.87
CA ASP A 190 17.29 -22.90 -21.24
C ASP A 190 18.40 -23.68 -21.98
N LYS A 191 19.46 -22.98 -22.41
CA LYS A 191 20.61 -23.59 -23.12
C LYS A 191 21.38 -24.61 -22.25
N LYS A 192 21.19 -24.59 -20.92
CA LYS A 192 21.79 -25.54 -19.96
C LYS A 192 20.83 -26.70 -19.65
N GLY A 193 19.69 -26.78 -20.29
CA GLY A 193 18.66 -27.81 -20.09
C GLY A 193 17.82 -27.64 -18.84
N GLN A 194 17.94 -26.49 -18.14
CA GLN A 194 17.12 -26.17 -16.96
C GLN A 194 15.78 -25.54 -17.37
N PRO A 195 14.70 -25.74 -16.61
CA PRO A 195 13.44 -25.05 -16.86
C PRO A 195 13.65 -23.53 -16.88
N LYS A 196 13.19 -22.85 -17.92
CA LYS A 196 13.13 -21.39 -17.94
C LYS A 196 12.24 -20.91 -16.82
N GLN A 197 12.64 -19.84 -16.16
CA GLN A 197 11.86 -19.13 -15.15
C GLN A 197 11.41 -17.81 -15.79
N SER A 198 10.13 -17.52 -15.69
CA SER A 198 9.51 -16.33 -16.25
C SER A 198 8.33 -15.92 -15.39
N LEU A 199 7.78 -14.71 -15.60
CA LEU A 199 6.57 -14.26 -14.95
C LEU A 199 5.43 -15.27 -15.15
N LYS A 200 5.26 -15.77 -16.38
CA LYS A 200 4.30 -16.83 -16.70
C LYS A 200 4.48 -18.06 -15.82
N THR A 201 5.67 -18.62 -15.77
CA THR A 201 5.93 -19.85 -15.00
C THR A 201 5.83 -19.64 -13.50
N TYR A 202 6.12 -18.42 -13.02
CA TYR A 202 5.93 -18.03 -11.63
C TYR A 202 4.45 -18.06 -11.25
N TYR A 203 3.61 -17.32 -11.95
CA TYR A 203 2.19 -17.23 -11.65
C TYR A 203 1.43 -18.55 -11.90
N GLU A 204 1.82 -19.33 -12.91
CA GLU A 204 1.29 -20.69 -13.10
C GLU A 204 1.57 -21.61 -11.90
N LYS A 205 2.76 -21.54 -11.32
CA LYS A 205 3.12 -22.40 -10.19
C LYS A 205 2.48 -21.92 -8.87
N THR A 206 2.59 -20.63 -8.54
CA THR A 206 2.06 -20.09 -7.28
C THR A 206 0.54 -20.17 -7.21
N SER A 207 -0.16 -20.01 -8.33
CA SER A 207 -1.61 -20.24 -8.45
C SER A 207 -2.00 -21.71 -8.56
N SER A 208 -1.03 -22.63 -8.64
CA SER A 208 -1.26 -24.05 -8.94
C SER A 208 -2.01 -24.28 -10.25
N GLY A 209 -1.67 -23.52 -11.29
CA GLY A 209 -2.24 -23.59 -12.63
C GLY A 209 -3.61 -22.96 -12.81
N ARG A 210 -4.07 -22.16 -11.81
CA ARG A 210 -5.34 -21.44 -11.95
C ARG A 210 -5.21 -20.19 -12.79
N TYR A 211 -4.04 -19.54 -12.72
CA TYR A 211 -3.76 -18.29 -13.38
C TYR A 211 -2.48 -18.39 -14.23
N SER A 212 -2.47 -17.71 -15.36
CA SER A 212 -1.35 -17.65 -16.28
C SER A 212 -1.32 -16.29 -16.96
N VAL A 213 -0.19 -15.94 -17.56
CA VAL A 213 -0.04 -14.75 -18.38
C VAL A 213 0.52 -15.09 -19.75
N GLU A 214 0.11 -14.31 -20.75
CA GLU A 214 0.68 -14.29 -22.10
C GLU A 214 0.71 -12.86 -22.63
N GLY A 215 1.32 -12.60 -23.76
CA GLY A 215 1.30 -11.25 -24.33
C GLY A 215 2.50 -10.94 -25.18
N GLY A 216 2.83 -9.65 -25.27
CA GLY A 216 3.87 -9.18 -26.15
C GLY A 216 4.69 -8.04 -25.57
N VAL A 217 5.98 -8.06 -25.91
CA VAL A 217 6.94 -7.01 -25.57
C VAL A 217 7.35 -6.29 -26.86
N SER A 218 7.34 -4.96 -26.87
CA SER A 218 7.76 -4.15 -28.01
C SER A 218 9.28 -4.21 -28.26
N ASP A 219 9.71 -3.76 -29.43
CA ASP A 219 11.08 -3.30 -29.58
C ASP A 219 11.30 -2.04 -28.68
N TRP A 220 12.56 -1.69 -28.40
CA TRP A 220 12.90 -0.45 -27.72
C TRP A 220 12.41 0.76 -28.53
N VAL A 221 11.68 1.66 -27.86
CA VAL A 221 11.30 2.94 -28.42
C VAL A 221 11.96 4.07 -27.63
N LYS A 222 12.33 5.12 -28.32
CA LYS A 222 13.07 6.25 -27.72
C LYS A 222 12.14 7.43 -27.52
N VAL A 223 12.03 7.92 -26.27
CA VAL A 223 11.37 9.19 -25.95
C VAL A 223 12.33 10.36 -26.17
N GLU A 224 11.80 11.57 -26.26
CA GLU A 224 12.60 12.75 -26.65
C GLU A 224 13.53 13.23 -25.54
N TYR A 225 13.06 13.18 -24.29
CA TYR A 225 13.75 13.73 -23.11
C TYR A 225 14.63 12.69 -22.43
N ASN A 226 15.56 13.18 -21.60
CA ASN A 226 16.35 12.36 -20.67
C ASN A 226 15.46 11.80 -19.55
N GLU A 227 15.92 10.77 -18.87
CA GLU A 227 15.17 10.09 -17.81
C GLU A 227 14.78 11.04 -16.67
N ALA A 228 15.67 11.95 -16.28
CA ALA A 228 15.41 12.92 -15.22
C ALA A 228 14.15 13.79 -15.43
N ARG A 229 13.72 13.98 -16.68
CA ARG A 229 12.44 14.64 -17.01
C ARG A 229 11.25 13.91 -16.41
N TYR A 230 11.35 12.60 -16.26
CA TYR A 230 10.29 11.70 -15.86
C TYR A 230 10.45 11.19 -14.42
N GLY A 231 11.70 10.98 -13.97
CA GLY A 231 12.01 10.38 -12.67
C GLY A 231 12.33 11.39 -11.55
N SER A 232 12.45 12.71 -11.86
CA SER A 232 12.82 13.68 -10.82
C SER A 232 11.83 13.76 -9.67
N ASN A 233 12.36 13.70 -8.45
CA ASN A 233 11.63 13.70 -7.17
C ASN A 233 11.22 15.12 -6.72
N TYR A 234 10.77 15.96 -7.64
CA TYR A 234 10.48 17.37 -7.38
C TYR A 234 9.37 17.63 -6.35
N CYS A 235 8.46 16.68 -6.18
CA CYS A 235 7.38 16.76 -5.19
C CYS A 235 7.81 16.30 -3.79
N GLY A 236 9.06 15.84 -3.64
CA GLY A 236 9.58 15.32 -2.37
C GLY A 236 9.35 13.82 -2.15
N ASN A 237 8.64 13.13 -3.05
CA ASN A 237 8.45 11.68 -3.06
C ASN A 237 9.27 11.05 -4.19
N SER A 238 9.54 9.76 -4.12
CA SER A 238 10.27 9.02 -5.17
C SER A 238 9.47 8.88 -6.47
N ASN A 239 8.14 8.94 -6.40
CA ASN A 239 7.28 8.96 -7.56
C ASN A 239 6.42 10.22 -7.57
N CYS A 240 6.67 11.11 -8.50
CA CYS A 240 5.90 12.33 -8.72
C CYS A 240 5.08 12.23 -10.02
N ALA A 241 4.10 13.11 -10.19
CA ALA A 241 3.20 13.07 -11.37
C ALA A 241 3.90 13.21 -12.75
N ASN A 242 5.18 13.63 -12.78
CA ASN A 242 6.00 13.64 -14.00
C ASN A 242 6.22 12.24 -14.60
N VAL A 243 6.15 11.18 -13.79
CA VAL A 243 6.27 9.80 -14.27
C VAL A 243 5.13 9.43 -15.24
N TRP A 244 3.96 10.05 -15.12
CA TRP A 244 2.87 9.85 -16.08
C TRP A 244 3.23 10.33 -17.49
N ASP A 245 4.13 11.33 -17.59
CA ASP A 245 4.64 11.76 -18.89
C ASP A 245 5.52 10.70 -19.55
N ALA A 246 6.22 9.83 -18.77
CA ALA A 246 6.93 8.68 -19.33
C ALA A 246 5.95 7.66 -19.94
N VAL A 247 4.83 7.42 -19.28
CA VAL A 247 3.76 6.55 -19.82
C VAL A 247 3.22 7.12 -21.13
N ARG A 248 2.82 8.40 -21.14
CA ARG A 248 2.28 9.09 -22.31
C ARG A 248 3.27 9.09 -23.48
N ASP A 249 4.51 9.51 -23.21
CA ASP A 249 5.52 9.68 -24.26
C ASP A 249 6.02 8.32 -24.78
N GLY A 250 6.11 7.30 -23.91
CA GLY A 250 6.39 5.91 -24.30
C GLY A 250 5.31 5.33 -25.20
N VAL A 251 4.03 5.51 -24.85
CA VAL A 251 2.87 5.10 -25.69
C VAL A 251 2.88 5.84 -27.02
N ALA A 252 3.18 7.15 -27.02
CA ALA A 252 3.26 7.96 -28.23
C ALA A 252 4.43 7.52 -29.13
N ALA A 253 5.61 7.25 -28.55
CA ALA A 253 6.78 6.76 -29.28
C ALA A 253 6.52 5.38 -29.92
N TRP A 254 5.90 4.47 -29.15
CA TRP A 254 5.50 3.16 -29.68
C TRP A 254 4.47 3.30 -30.82
N THR A 255 3.48 4.14 -30.67
CA THR A 255 2.45 4.39 -31.70
C THR A 255 3.08 4.95 -32.98
N ALA A 256 4.03 5.90 -32.84
CA ALA A 256 4.77 6.46 -33.97
C ALA A 256 5.61 5.39 -34.70
N ASP A 257 6.28 4.51 -33.95
CA ASP A 257 7.02 3.37 -34.51
C ASP A 257 6.10 2.43 -35.30
N GLN A 258 4.92 2.10 -34.77
CA GLN A 258 3.94 1.27 -35.49
C GLN A 258 3.47 1.93 -36.81
N LYS A 259 3.22 3.25 -36.77
CA LYS A 259 2.85 4.01 -37.96
C LYS A 259 4.01 4.08 -38.97
N ALA A 260 5.25 4.21 -38.53
CA ALA A 260 6.43 4.17 -39.38
C ALA A 260 6.63 2.78 -40.04
N LYS A 261 6.21 1.71 -39.37
CA LYS A 261 6.11 0.36 -39.91
C LYS A 261 4.90 0.15 -40.87
N GLY A 262 4.16 1.22 -41.18
CA GLY A 262 3.05 1.23 -42.16
C GLY A 262 1.69 0.81 -41.56
N ARG A 263 1.53 0.74 -40.26
CA ARG A 263 0.29 0.34 -39.60
C ARG A 263 -0.67 1.51 -39.49
N THR A 264 -1.94 1.24 -39.69
CA THR A 264 -3.01 2.22 -39.48
C THR A 264 -3.55 2.18 -38.05
N ASP A 265 -4.21 3.25 -37.55
CA ASP A 265 -4.85 3.24 -36.24
C ASP A 265 -5.89 2.12 -36.12
N ALA A 266 -6.61 1.79 -37.18
CA ALA A 266 -7.54 0.66 -37.17
C ALA A 266 -6.86 -0.70 -36.93
N GLN A 267 -5.65 -0.90 -37.49
CA GLN A 267 -4.86 -2.13 -37.27
C GLN A 267 -4.29 -2.15 -35.85
N ILE A 268 -3.78 -1.00 -35.37
CA ILE A 268 -3.29 -0.87 -33.99
C ILE A 268 -4.45 -1.16 -33.01
N LYS A 269 -5.62 -0.55 -33.23
CA LYS A 269 -6.82 -0.83 -32.42
C LYS A 269 -7.17 -2.31 -32.39
N ALA A 270 -7.19 -2.97 -33.53
CA ALA A 270 -7.52 -4.40 -33.60
C ALA A 270 -6.56 -5.28 -32.82
N ASP A 271 -5.26 -4.91 -32.80
CA ASP A 271 -4.27 -5.63 -32.01
C ASP A 271 -4.36 -5.32 -30.52
N MET A 272 -4.66 -4.07 -30.16
CA MET A 272 -4.80 -3.67 -28.74
C MET A 272 -6.08 -4.21 -28.10
N ALA A 273 -7.15 -4.44 -28.85
CA ALA A 273 -8.40 -5.01 -28.35
C ALA A 273 -8.25 -6.39 -27.68
N GLN A 274 -7.17 -7.11 -27.94
CA GLN A 274 -6.90 -8.37 -27.24
C GLN A 274 -6.39 -8.17 -25.80
N TYR A 275 -5.95 -6.96 -25.45
CA TYR A 275 -5.45 -6.56 -24.13
C TYR A 275 -6.47 -5.76 -23.31
N ASP A 276 -7.70 -5.61 -23.83
CA ASP A 276 -8.86 -4.95 -23.23
C ASP A 276 -9.97 -6.00 -23.13
N GLN A 277 -9.92 -6.85 -22.08
CA GLN A 277 -10.78 -8.03 -21.88
C GLN A 277 -11.24 -8.15 -20.42
N TRP A 278 -10.89 -7.20 -19.58
CA TRP A 278 -11.19 -7.21 -18.16
C TRP A 278 -11.79 -5.86 -17.71
N ASP A 279 -13.09 -5.83 -17.39
CA ASP A 279 -13.69 -4.73 -16.64
C ASP A 279 -13.36 -4.88 -15.16
N ARG A 280 -12.18 -4.38 -14.77
CA ARG A 280 -11.61 -4.50 -13.42
C ARG A 280 -12.54 -3.95 -12.33
N TYR A 281 -13.28 -2.90 -12.64
CA TYR A 281 -14.08 -2.14 -11.69
C TYR A 281 -15.59 -2.36 -11.82
N ASP A 282 -16.04 -3.23 -12.74
CA ASP A 282 -17.47 -3.51 -13.02
C ASP A 282 -18.24 -2.19 -13.27
N PHE A 283 -17.77 -1.40 -14.23
CA PHE A 283 -18.27 -0.04 -14.49
C PHE A 283 -19.75 0.01 -14.82
N ASP A 284 -20.31 -1.00 -15.47
CA ASP A 284 -21.74 -1.07 -15.78
C ASP A 284 -22.57 -1.76 -14.68
N ALA A 285 -21.89 -2.28 -13.63
CA ALA A 285 -22.47 -2.89 -12.44
C ALA A 285 -23.35 -4.12 -12.73
N ASP A 286 -22.92 -4.97 -13.70
CA ASP A 286 -23.63 -6.20 -14.07
C ASP A 286 -22.98 -7.47 -13.46
N GLY A 287 -21.76 -7.34 -12.93
CA GLY A 287 -20.97 -8.40 -12.31
C GLY A 287 -20.30 -9.34 -13.30
N ASN A 288 -20.13 -8.91 -14.54
CA ASN A 288 -19.34 -9.58 -15.57
C ASN A 288 -17.99 -8.87 -15.73
N PHE A 289 -16.98 -9.37 -15.08
CA PHE A 289 -15.62 -8.85 -15.17
C PHE A 289 -14.87 -9.30 -16.44
N ASN A 290 -15.49 -10.02 -17.35
CA ASN A 290 -14.83 -10.61 -18.51
C ASN A 290 -15.25 -9.92 -19.81
N GLU A 291 -15.12 -8.62 -19.85
CA GLU A 291 -15.44 -7.78 -20.99
C GLU A 291 -14.53 -6.55 -21.07
N ALA A 292 -14.60 -5.87 -22.20
CA ALA A 292 -13.77 -4.69 -22.48
C ALA A 292 -14.36 -3.45 -21.80
N ASP A 293 -13.53 -2.65 -21.12
CA ASP A 293 -13.90 -1.38 -20.50
C ASP A 293 -13.27 -0.16 -21.21
N GLY A 294 -12.43 -0.42 -22.20
CA GLY A 294 -11.71 0.58 -23.00
C GLY A 294 -10.31 0.89 -22.52
N TYR A 295 -9.83 0.21 -21.45
CA TYR A 295 -8.45 0.31 -20.98
C TYR A 295 -7.69 -0.99 -21.26
N ILE A 296 -6.37 -0.89 -21.37
CA ILE A 296 -5.49 -2.06 -21.37
C ILE A 296 -5.51 -2.67 -19.96
N ASP A 297 -5.82 -3.96 -19.86
CA ASP A 297 -5.95 -4.71 -18.60
C ASP A 297 -4.66 -4.69 -17.77
N HIS A 298 -3.53 -4.97 -18.43
CA HIS A 298 -2.19 -5.08 -17.84
C HIS A 298 -1.18 -4.39 -18.74
N PHE A 299 -0.83 -3.17 -18.41
CA PHE A 299 0.14 -2.37 -19.14
C PHE A 299 1.43 -2.23 -18.36
N GLN A 300 2.58 -2.48 -19.03
CA GLN A 300 3.86 -2.40 -18.38
C GLN A 300 4.88 -1.60 -19.20
N ILE A 301 5.74 -0.86 -18.51
CA ILE A 301 6.91 -0.20 -19.09
C ILE A 301 8.17 -0.79 -18.48
N VAL A 302 9.13 -1.13 -19.33
CA VAL A 302 10.51 -1.36 -18.92
C VAL A 302 11.33 -0.18 -19.40
N HIS A 303 11.94 0.54 -18.46
CA HIS A 303 12.82 1.68 -18.78
C HIS A 303 14.28 1.27 -18.87
N ALA A 304 15.04 1.94 -19.74
CA ALA A 304 16.48 1.76 -19.84
C ALA A 304 17.19 2.33 -18.60
N GLY A 305 18.30 1.72 -18.23
CA GLY A 305 19.11 2.16 -17.09
C GLY A 305 18.75 1.45 -15.79
N GLU A 306 19.38 1.92 -14.71
CA GLU A 306 19.23 1.39 -13.36
C GLU A 306 18.13 2.16 -12.62
N ASP A 307 17.37 1.44 -11.80
CA ASP A 307 16.32 1.99 -10.93
C ASP A 307 16.88 2.96 -9.88
N GLU A 308 16.10 3.98 -9.48
CA GLU A 308 16.48 4.92 -8.41
C GLU A 308 16.75 4.20 -7.08
N SER A 309 15.96 3.17 -6.74
CA SER A 309 16.15 2.38 -5.51
C SER A 309 17.52 1.68 -5.47
N ALA A 310 18.06 1.35 -6.66
CA ALA A 310 19.40 0.78 -6.81
C ALA A 310 20.52 1.84 -6.91
N GLY A 311 20.17 3.11 -6.85
CA GLY A 311 21.09 4.25 -6.95
C GLY A 311 20.97 5.04 -8.25
N GLY A 312 20.11 4.65 -9.20
CA GLY A 312 19.72 5.39 -10.39
C GLY A 312 20.81 5.60 -11.43
N GLY A 313 21.89 4.83 -11.37
CA GLY A 313 22.96 4.89 -12.37
C GLY A 313 23.46 6.31 -12.64
N VAL A 314 23.43 6.73 -13.90
CA VAL A 314 23.90 8.05 -14.34
C VAL A 314 22.95 9.20 -13.95
N GLN A 315 21.69 8.94 -13.63
CA GLN A 315 20.70 9.94 -13.24
C GLN A 315 20.62 10.11 -11.71
N GLY A 316 21.05 9.09 -10.93
CA GLY A 316 21.00 9.14 -9.48
C GLY A 316 19.58 9.29 -8.95
N GLY A 317 19.30 10.31 -8.12
CA GLY A 317 17.97 10.55 -7.56
C GLY A 317 16.95 11.16 -8.53
N ASP A 318 17.31 11.31 -9.82
CA ASP A 318 16.40 11.71 -10.90
C ASP A 318 16.06 10.52 -11.82
N ALA A 319 16.48 9.28 -11.48
CA ALA A 319 16.09 8.08 -12.19
C ALA A 319 14.64 7.69 -11.85
N LEU A 320 14.06 6.84 -12.67
CA LEU A 320 12.74 6.25 -12.39
C LEU A 320 12.84 5.20 -11.27
N TRP A 321 11.80 5.13 -10.45
CA TRP A 321 11.63 4.12 -9.42
C TRP A 321 10.58 3.08 -9.86
N ALA A 322 10.86 1.79 -9.71
CA ALA A 322 9.90 0.72 -10.02
C ALA A 322 8.65 0.84 -9.14
N HIS A 323 7.45 0.79 -9.77
CA HIS A 323 6.19 0.99 -9.06
C HIS A 323 4.97 0.57 -9.90
N ARG A 324 3.83 0.43 -9.23
CA ARG A 324 2.50 0.40 -9.86
C ARG A 324 1.78 1.73 -9.58
N TRP A 325 1.14 2.29 -10.60
CA TRP A 325 0.28 3.47 -10.44
C TRP A 325 -0.79 3.54 -11.54
N TYR A 326 -1.59 4.63 -11.48
CA TYR A 326 -2.60 4.97 -12.50
C TYR A 326 -2.24 6.29 -13.19
N ALA A 327 -1.97 6.22 -14.48
CA ALA A 327 -1.57 7.40 -15.27
C ALA A 327 -2.70 8.42 -15.34
N TYR A 328 -2.40 9.69 -15.03
CA TYR A 328 -3.35 10.80 -15.05
C TYR A 328 -4.67 10.52 -14.30
N GLY A 329 -4.60 9.84 -13.15
CA GLY A 329 -5.77 9.56 -12.31
C GLY A 329 -6.51 10.81 -11.85
N THR A 330 -5.83 11.96 -11.72
CA THR A 330 -6.44 13.28 -11.42
C THR A 330 -7.39 13.80 -12.51
N ASP A 331 -7.35 13.20 -13.71
CA ASP A 331 -8.27 13.53 -14.81
C ASP A 331 -9.51 12.61 -14.85
N ALA A 332 -9.73 11.82 -13.81
CA ALA A 332 -10.94 11.03 -13.67
C ALA A 332 -12.20 11.92 -13.77
N GLY A 333 -13.21 11.44 -14.47
CA GLY A 333 -14.39 12.20 -14.84
C GLY A 333 -14.23 13.13 -16.08
N LYS A 334 -12.99 13.38 -16.53
CA LYS A 334 -12.69 14.32 -17.63
C LYS A 334 -12.25 13.57 -18.91
N THR A 335 -11.22 12.73 -18.80
CA THR A 335 -10.60 11.99 -19.91
C THR A 335 -10.80 10.49 -19.77
N GLY A 336 -10.65 9.74 -20.88
CA GLY A 336 -10.84 8.29 -20.92
C GLY A 336 -11.77 7.85 -22.05
N PRO A 337 -12.07 6.55 -22.16
CA PRO A 337 -13.10 6.01 -23.05
C PRO A 337 -14.46 6.70 -22.87
N ALA A 338 -15.29 6.72 -23.89
CA ALA A 338 -16.53 7.50 -23.90
C ALA A 338 -17.48 7.20 -22.72
N ASN A 339 -17.54 5.94 -22.30
CA ASN A 339 -18.44 5.46 -21.24
C ASN A 339 -17.74 5.25 -19.89
N ASN A 340 -16.42 5.43 -19.84
CA ASN A 340 -15.58 5.12 -18.69
C ASN A 340 -14.42 6.12 -18.60
N LYS A 341 -14.68 7.29 -18.04
CA LYS A 341 -13.69 8.36 -17.94
C LYS A 341 -12.93 8.28 -16.62
N SER A 342 -11.91 7.46 -16.58
CA SER A 342 -11.08 7.27 -15.36
C SER A 342 -9.69 7.91 -15.45
N GLY A 343 -9.46 8.83 -16.40
CA GLY A 343 -8.15 9.41 -16.67
C GLY A 343 -7.38 8.62 -17.73
N GLY A 344 -6.06 8.55 -17.59
CA GLY A 344 -5.21 7.77 -18.51
C GLY A 344 -4.70 8.51 -19.73
N THR A 345 -3.98 7.79 -20.58
CA THR A 345 -3.48 8.25 -21.88
C THR A 345 -3.92 7.33 -23.02
N GLN A 346 -4.34 7.93 -24.14
CA GLN A 346 -4.87 7.16 -25.28
C GLN A 346 -3.76 6.62 -26.17
N ILE A 347 -3.90 5.40 -26.65
CA ILE A 347 -3.01 4.78 -27.65
C ILE A 347 -3.38 5.30 -29.05
N GLY A 348 -2.65 6.30 -29.54
CA GLY A 348 -2.97 6.96 -30.81
C GLY A 348 -4.44 7.36 -30.94
N ASP A 349 -5.05 7.14 -32.12
CA ASP A 349 -6.48 7.41 -32.35
C ASP A 349 -7.34 6.13 -32.25
N THR A 350 -6.98 5.18 -31.39
CA THR A 350 -7.65 3.87 -31.32
C THR A 350 -8.93 3.89 -30.49
N GLY A 351 -9.05 4.80 -29.54
CA GLY A 351 -10.08 4.79 -28.49
C GLY A 351 -9.82 3.83 -27.36
N ILE A 352 -8.66 3.15 -27.34
CA ILE A 352 -8.16 2.32 -26.23
C ILE A 352 -7.15 3.12 -25.42
N TRP A 353 -7.20 3.02 -24.12
CA TRP A 353 -6.45 3.86 -23.17
C TRP A 353 -5.52 3.01 -22.27
N VAL A 354 -4.52 3.65 -21.72
CA VAL A 354 -3.69 3.14 -20.64
C VAL A 354 -4.04 3.95 -19.39
N GLY A 355 -4.48 3.28 -18.34
CA GLY A 355 -4.74 3.82 -17.01
C GLY A 355 -3.77 3.19 -16.00
N ASP A 356 -4.10 2.03 -15.47
CA ASP A 356 -3.20 1.23 -14.63
C ASP A 356 -1.93 0.86 -15.39
N TYR A 357 -0.79 0.98 -14.71
CA TYR A 357 0.50 0.58 -15.28
C TYR A 357 1.48 0.14 -14.19
N THR A 358 2.46 -0.65 -14.59
CA THR A 358 3.66 -0.91 -13.78
C THR A 358 4.91 -0.46 -14.53
N MET A 359 5.94 -0.07 -13.78
CA MET A 359 7.21 0.38 -14.30
C MET A 359 8.34 -0.43 -13.67
N GLN A 360 9.26 -0.91 -14.50
CA GLN A 360 10.40 -1.75 -14.08
C GLN A 360 11.66 -1.35 -14.85
N PRO A 361 12.84 -1.53 -14.24
CA PRO A 361 14.10 -1.20 -14.88
C PRO A 361 14.61 -2.29 -15.80
N GLU A 362 15.50 -1.90 -16.70
CA GLU A 362 16.19 -2.76 -17.66
C GLU A 362 16.86 -3.97 -17.02
N ASN A 363 17.56 -3.79 -15.90
CA ASN A 363 18.28 -4.87 -15.21
C ASN A 363 17.50 -5.51 -14.06
N GLY A 364 16.20 -5.29 -14.00
CA GLY A 364 15.33 -5.97 -13.05
C GLY A 364 15.38 -7.49 -13.18
N GLY A 365 15.46 -8.19 -12.04
CA GLY A 365 15.29 -9.64 -11.99
C GLY A 365 13.84 -10.06 -12.02
N LEU A 366 13.57 -11.36 -12.20
CA LEU A 366 12.20 -11.89 -12.19
C LEU A 366 11.42 -11.49 -10.94
N GLY A 367 12.11 -11.26 -9.82
CA GLY A 367 11.48 -10.91 -8.56
C GLY A 367 10.77 -9.56 -8.58
N VAL A 368 11.39 -8.50 -9.10
CA VAL A 368 10.73 -7.18 -9.20
C VAL A 368 9.55 -7.23 -10.18
N PHE A 369 9.72 -7.89 -11.33
CA PHE A 369 8.62 -8.04 -12.30
C PHE A 369 7.42 -8.80 -11.70
N ALA A 370 7.69 -9.81 -10.87
CA ALA A 370 6.62 -10.55 -10.20
C ALA A 370 5.97 -9.73 -9.07
N HIS A 371 6.73 -8.90 -8.36
CA HIS A 371 6.26 -8.02 -7.29
C HIS A 371 5.33 -6.94 -7.85
N GLU A 372 5.79 -6.16 -8.84
CA GLU A 372 4.97 -5.12 -9.45
C GLU A 372 3.70 -5.68 -10.10
N TYR A 373 3.79 -6.86 -10.72
CA TYR A 373 2.60 -7.53 -11.22
C TYR A 373 1.67 -8.04 -10.11
N GLY A 374 2.21 -8.32 -8.91
CA GLY A 374 1.42 -8.59 -7.71
C GLY A 374 0.55 -7.40 -7.30
N HIS A 375 1.09 -6.18 -7.38
CA HIS A 375 0.33 -4.94 -7.18
C HIS A 375 -0.75 -4.76 -8.25
N ASP A 376 -0.43 -5.02 -9.50
CA ASP A 376 -1.42 -4.98 -10.58
C ASP A 376 -2.60 -5.95 -10.36
N LEU A 377 -2.37 -7.07 -9.67
CA LEU A 377 -3.41 -8.00 -9.25
C LEU A 377 -4.11 -7.59 -7.93
N GLY A 378 -3.68 -6.51 -7.28
CA GLY A 378 -4.28 -5.95 -6.08
C GLY A 378 -3.69 -6.43 -4.75
N LEU A 379 -2.43 -6.86 -4.71
CA LEU A 379 -1.69 -7.13 -3.48
C LEU A 379 -0.95 -5.87 -3.03
N PRO A 380 -1.05 -5.44 -1.77
CA PRO A 380 -0.30 -4.30 -1.24
C PRO A 380 1.13 -4.69 -0.86
N ASP A 381 1.97 -3.69 -0.61
CA ASP A 381 3.26 -3.89 0.04
C ASP A 381 3.11 -4.44 1.47
N LEU A 382 3.93 -5.42 1.82
CA LEU A 382 3.93 -6.06 3.14
C LEU A 382 5.17 -5.72 3.98
N TYR A 383 5.83 -4.60 3.70
CA TYR A 383 6.87 -4.00 4.52
C TYR A 383 6.41 -2.62 5.04
N ASP A 384 7.25 -1.94 5.81
CA ASP A 384 6.91 -0.63 6.38
C ASP A 384 7.13 0.48 5.34
N THR A 385 6.07 1.04 4.80
CA THR A 385 6.06 2.12 3.79
C THR A 385 5.93 3.52 4.41
N SER A 386 5.98 3.65 5.74
CA SER A 386 5.69 4.91 6.43
C SER A 386 6.74 6.02 6.22
N GLY A 387 7.90 5.71 5.65
CA GLY A 387 9.01 6.65 5.53
C GLY A 387 9.58 7.14 6.88
N LYS A 388 9.14 6.58 8.02
CA LYS A 388 9.65 6.98 9.33
C LYS A 388 11.06 6.47 9.56
N ALA A 389 11.85 7.28 10.25
CA ALA A 389 13.20 6.91 10.64
C ALA A 389 13.25 5.55 11.34
N GLY A 390 14.05 4.62 10.80
CA GLY A 390 14.19 3.26 11.27
C GLY A 390 13.00 2.36 10.96
N ALA A 391 12.18 2.67 9.96
CA ALA A 391 11.27 1.72 9.35
C ALA A 391 12.04 0.46 8.92
N GLU A 392 11.44 -0.70 9.13
CA GLU A 392 12.08 -2.00 8.89
C GLU A 392 11.08 -2.97 8.26
N ASN A 393 11.61 -3.93 7.52
CA ASN A 393 10.80 -4.97 6.92
C ASN A 393 10.53 -6.11 7.91
N SER A 394 9.35 -6.12 8.52
CA SER A 394 8.96 -7.14 9.51
C SER A 394 8.51 -8.46 8.87
N THR A 395 8.12 -8.46 7.61
CA THR A 395 7.77 -9.66 6.84
C THR A 395 9.00 -10.36 6.28
N GLY A 396 10.06 -9.60 6.01
CA GLY A 396 11.34 -10.12 5.56
C GLY A 396 11.23 -10.85 4.21
N PHE A 397 11.96 -11.95 4.08
CA PHE A 397 11.96 -12.74 2.83
C PHE A 397 10.79 -13.73 2.69
N TRP A 398 9.81 -13.70 3.59
CA TRP A 398 8.69 -14.63 3.58
C TRP A 398 7.63 -14.37 2.50
N SER A 399 7.51 -13.15 2.00
CA SER A 399 6.51 -12.76 0.98
C SER A 399 7.16 -12.18 -0.25
N LEU A 400 6.57 -12.47 -1.43
CA LEU A 400 6.86 -11.77 -2.68
C LEU A 400 6.63 -10.25 -2.53
N MET A 401 5.56 -9.86 -1.82
CA MET A 401 5.19 -8.45 -1.59
C MET A 401 6.05 -7.79 -0.49
N SER A 402 7.26 -8.30 -0.31
CA SER A 402 8.28 -7.86 0.63
C SER A 402 9.64 -8.28 0.09
N SER A 403 10.69 -8.43 0.93
CA SER A 403 12.03 -8.85 0.45
C SER A 403 12.07 -10.22 -0.23
N GLY A 404 10.98 -11.00 -0.23
CA GLY A 404 10.89 -12.25 -1.01
C GLY A 404 11.06 -12.07 -2.51
N SER A 405 10.78 -10.87 -3.05
CA SER A 405 11.09 -10.47 -4.44
C SER A 405 12.61 -10.44 -4.72
N TRP A 406 13.42 -10.25 -3.71
CA TRP A 406 14.90 -10.12 -3.80
C TRP A 406 15.65 -11.41 -3.56
N LEU A 407 14.97 -12.51 -3.41
CA LEU A 407 15.59 -13.81 -3.33
C LEU A 407 16.29 -14.18 -4.64
N GLY A 408 17.09 -15.19 -4.62
CA GLY A 408 17.85 -15.64 -5.75
C GLY A 408 18.40 -17.04 -5.53
N ARG A 409 19.24 -17.48 -6.48
CA ARG A 409 19.93 -18.78 -6.43
C ARG A 409 21.19 -18.75 -5.57
N GLY A 410 21.49 -17.64 -4.89
CA GLY A 410 22.65 -17.45 -4.03
C GLY A 410 23.98 -17.43 -4.81
N LYS A 411 24.02 -16.79 -5.99
CA LYS A 411 25.21 -16.79 -6.86
C LYS A 411 25.63 -15.39 -7.32
N GLU A 412 25.21 -14.98 -8.51
CA GLU A 412 25.80 -13.83 -9.22
C GLU A 412 24.92 -12.58 -9.19
N SER A 413 23.72 -12.68 -8.62
CA SER A 413 22.80 -11.57 -8.44
C SER A 413 21.77 -11.90 -7.37
N ILE A 414 21.10 -10.88 -6.85
CA ILE A 414 19.90 -11.02 -6.04
C ILE A 414 18.69 -10.63 -6.88
N GLY A 415 17.45 -11.02 -6.50
CA GLY A 415 16.25 -10.75 -7.27
C GLY A 415 16.03 -11.59 -8.52
N ASP A 416 16.95 -12.49 -8.87
CA ASP A 416 16.86 -13.30 -10.09
C ASP A 416 15.82 -14.43 -10.00
N LEU A 417 15.41 -14.81 -8.80
CA LEU A 417 14.37 -15.81 -8.57
C LEU A 417 13.66 -15.55 -7.24
N PRO A 418 12.41 -15.05 -7.26
CA PRO A 418 11.67 -14.71 -6.04
C PRO A 418 11.31 -15.96 -5.20
N GLY A 419 10.86 -15.73 -3.96
CA GLY A 419 10.16 -16.73 -3.16
C GLY A 419 8.74 -16.98 -3.64
N ASP A 420 8.07 -17.95 -3.04
CA ASP A 420 6.65 -18.21 -3.34
C ASP A 420 5.76 -17.19 -2.61
N MET A 421 4.52 -17.04 -3.08
CA MET A 421 3.49 -16.26 -2.41
C MET A 421 3.08 -16.90 -1.09
N THR A 422 2.75 -16.09 -0.09
CA THR A 422 2.21 -16.57 1.19
C THR A 422 0.80 -17.11 1.07
N ALA A 423 0.33 -17.77 2.11
CA ALA A 423 -1.08 -18.17 2.19
C ALA A 423 -2.01 -16.95 2.16
N TRP A 424 -1.59 -15.80 2.72
CA TRP A 424 -2.37 -14.57 2.69
C TRP A 424 -2.47 -14.01 1.26
N ASP A 425 -1.35 -13.89 0.53
CA ASP A 425 -1.33 -13.43 -0.86
C ASP A 425 -2.26 -14.29 -1.73
N LYS A 426 -2.12 -15.62 -1.63
CA LYS A 426 -2.96 -16.58 -2.37
C LYS A 426 -4.43 -16.52 -1.98
N LEU A 427 -4.75 -16.22 -0.71
CA LEU A 427 -6.12 -16.02 -0.25
C LEU A 427 -6.74 -14.76 -0.86
N GLN A 428 -6.00 -13.65 -0.86
CA GLN A 428 -6.43 -12.39 -1.48
C GLN A 428 -6.72 -12.58 -2.98
N LEU A 429 -5.92 -13.37 -3.68
CA LEU A 429 -6.08 -13.64 -5.12
C LEU A 429 -7.09 -14.78 -5.44
N GLY A 430 -7.72 -15.37 -4.43
CA GLY A 430 -8.68 -16.46 -4.61
C GLY A 430 -8.04 -17.80 -5.03
N TRP A 431 -6.73 -17.95 -4.87
CA TRP A 431 -5.99 -19.16 -5.31
C TRP A 431 -5.69 -20.16 -4.20
N LEU A 432 -5.89 -19.78 -2.94
CA LEU A 432 -5.57 -20.62 -1.80
C LEU A 432 -6.52 -21.82 -1.67
N ASN A 433 -5.98 -23.02 -1.53
CA ASN A 433 -6.71 -24.18 -1.05
C ASN A 433 -6.51 -24.31 0.46
N TYR A 434 -7.54 -23.99 1.25
CA TYR A 434 -7.45 -23.94 2.70
C TYR A 434 -8.52 -24.75 3.42
N THR A 435 -8.27 -25.04 4.68
CA THR A 435 -9.28 -25.49 5.64
C THR A 435 -9.48 -24.42 6.71
N LYS A 436 -10.71 -24.31 7.22
CA LYS A 436 -11.06 -23.29 8.22
C LYS A 436 -11.39 -23.93 9.56
N VAL A 437 -11.02 -23.28 10.65
CA VAL A 437 -11.50 -23.51 12.01
C VAL A 437 -12.23 -22.26 12.46
N SER A 438 -13.55 -22.36 12.65
CA SER A 438 -14.34 -21.22 13.10
C SER A 438 -14.03 -20.86 14.56
N ASN A 439 -14.36 -19.60 14.94
CA ASN A 439 -14.19 -19.13 16.30
C ASN A 439 -14.84 -20.07 17.36
N GLU A 440 -16.00 -20.63 17.05
CA GLU A 440 -16.69 -21.60 17.94
C GLU A 440 -15.94 -22.95 18.01
N GLN A 441 -15.45 -23.46 16.87
CA GLN A 441 -14.70 -24.71 16.80
C GLN A 441 -13.36 -24.64 17.50
N ARG A 442 -12.74 -23.44 17.57
CA ARG A 442 -11.45 -23.20 18.22
C ARG A 442 -11.44 -23.60 19.71
N GLY A 443 -12.59 -23.57 20.40
CA GLY A 443 -12.76 -24.02 21.77
C GLY A 443 -12.59 -25.52 21.97
N THR A 444 -12.51 -26.31 20.91
CA THR A 444 -12.32 -27.77 20.95
C THR A 444 -11.10 -28.19 20.15
N LYS A 445 -10.44 -29.29 20.57
CA LYS A 445 -9.28 -29.79 19.83
C LYS A 445 -9.68 -30.36 18.49
N SER A 446 -9.06 -29.87 17.42
CA SER A 446 -9.17 -30.42 16.07
C SER A 446 -7.80 -30.73 15.49
N THR A 447 -7.69 -31.68 14.56
CA THR A 447 -6.44 -32.09 13.95
C THR A 447 -6.56 -31.99 12.44
N HIS A 448 -5.59 -31.30 11.83
CA HIS A 448 -5.57 -30.99 10.41
C HIS A 448 -4.26 -31.49 9.77
N LYS A 449 -4.35 -31.93 8.53
CA LYS A 449 -3.18 -32.24 7.70
C LYS A 449 -3.03 -31.17 6.66
N LEU A 450 -1.86 -30.55 6.61
CA LEU A 450 -1.53 -29.55 5.59
C LEU A 450 -0.52 -30.15 4.61
N GLY A 451 -0.72 -29.90 3.33
CA GLY A 451 0.27 -30.09 2.29
C GLY A 451 1.36 -29.01 2.39
N VAL A 452 2.20 -28.92 1.40
CA VAL A 452 3.11 -27.78 1.24
C VAL A 452 2.32 -26.54 0.83
N ALA A 453 2.80 -25.37 1.23
CA ALA A 453 2.13 -24.09 0.95
C ALA A 453 2.29 -23.66 -0.51
N GLU A 454 3.37 -24.06 -1.16
CA GLU A 454 3.83 -23.57 -2.44
C GLU A 454 2.92 -24.00 -3.61
N TYR A 455 2.29 -25.16 -3.52
CA TYR A 455 1.37 -25.66 -4.56
C TYR A 455 0.30 -26.61 -4.02
N ASN A 456 -0.76 -26.81 -4.79
CA ASN A 456 -1.85 -27.69 -4.42
C ASN A 456 -1.44 -29.15 -4.33
N THR A 457 -1.87 -29.78 -3.24
CA THR A 457 -1.76 -31.23 -3.01
C THR A 457 -3.16 -31.78 -2.70
N LYS A 458 -3.24 -33.07 -2.33
CA LYS A 458 -4.48 -33.64 -1.79
C LYS A 458 -4.91 -33.06 -0.42
N ASN A 459 -3.99 -32.40 0.28
CA ASN A 459 -4.23 -31.70 1.54
C ASN A 459 -4.29 -30.21 1.29
N PRO A 460 -5.00 -29.42 2.13
CA PRO A 460 -4.99 -27.97 2.09
C PRO A 460 -3.57 -27.40 2.19
N GLN A 461 -3.32 -26.27 1.54
CA GLN A 461 -2.06 -25.51 1.62
C GLN A 461 -1.94 -24.79 2.96
N ALA A 462 -3.06 -24.32 3.50
CA ALA A 462 -3.08 -23.55 4.73
C ALA A 462 -4.30 -23.87 5.60
N LEU A 463 -4.17 -23.47 6.87
CA LEU A 463 -5.23 -23.47 7.87
C LEU A 463 -5.57 -22.02 8.23
N VAL A 464 -6.82 -21.65 8.10
CA VAL A 464 -7.38 -20.36 8.53
C VAL A 464 -8.09 -20.56 9.85
N VAL A 465 -7.61 -19.93 10.91
CA VAL A 465 -8.21 -19.98 12.26
C VAL A 465 -8.85 -18.63 12.55
N GLU A 466 -10.17 -18.62 12.60
CA GLU A 466 -10.97 -17.44 12.94
C GLU A 466 -10.87 -17.14 14.44
N LEU A 467 -10.64 -15.88 14.78
CA LEU A 467 -10.48 -15.40 16.15
C LEU A 467 -11.71 -14.59 16.60
N PRO A 468 -11.89 -14.33 17.90
CA PRO A 468 -12.83 -13.30 18.34
C PRO A 468 -12.52 -11.96 17.71
N LYS A 469 -13.55 -11.20 17.32
CA LYS A 469 -13.38 -9.87 16.76
C LYS A 469 -12.62 -8.97 17.71
N LYS A 470 -11.65 -8.26 17.19
CA LYS A 470 -10.88 -7.24 17.90
C LYS A 470 -11.75 -5.99 18.07
N GLN A 471 -11.88 -5.53 19.31
CA GLN A 471 -12.55 -4.27 19.59
C GLN A 471 -11.52 -3.15 19.57
N VAL A 472 -11.70 -2.19 18.68
CA VAL A 472 -10.86 -1.00 18.56
C VAL A 472 -11.69 0.22 18.94
N THR A 473 -11.26 0.91 20.01
CA THR A 473 -11.91 2.15 20.44
C THR A 473 -11.10 3.34 19.92
N THR A 474 -11.78 4.20 19.20
CA THR A 474 -11.21 5.45 18.67
C THR A 474 -11.75 6.62 19.51
N GLU A 475 -10.85 7.37 20.12
CA GLU A 475 -11.18 8.60 20.83
C GLU A 475 -11.40 9.73 19.82
N VAL A 476 -12.56 10.38 19.91
CA VAL A 476 -12.91 11.58 19.12
C VAL A 476 -12.70 12.81 20.00
N VAL A 477 -13.73 13.23 20.73
CA VAL A 477 -13.71 14.34 21.70
C VAL A 477 -14.81 14.10 22.71
N ALA A 478 -14.59 14.40 23.98
CA ALA A 478 -15.65 14.32 24.99
C ALA A 478 -16.78 15.32 24.67
N PRO A 479 -18.08 14.98 24.89
CA PRO A 479 -19.19 15.90 24.67
C PRO A 479 -18.99 17.26 25.34
N ALA A 480 -19.46 18.33 24.69
CA ALA A 480 -19.42 19.68 25.28
C ALA A 480 -20.39 19.82 26.47
N GLU A 481 -21.52 19.12 26.41
CA GLU A 481 -22.54 19.06 27.46
C GLU A 481 -23.03 17.60 27.59
N GLY A 482 -23.39 17.19 28.81
CA GLY A 482 -24.00 15.89 29.05
C GLY A 482 -23.05 14.70 28.83
N ALA A 483 -23.56 13.63 28.25
CA ALA A 483 -22.87 12.35 28.05
C ALA A 483 -22.78 11.94 26.59
N THR A 484 -23.51 12.56 25.69
CA THR A 484 -23.58 12.23 24.25
C THR A 484 -23.51 13.48 23.38
N GLN A 485 -23.09 13.29 22.15
CA GLN A 485 -23.00 14.31 21.10
C GLN A 485 -23.33 13.69 19.74
N TRP A 486 -23.74 14.49 18.77
CA TRP A 486 -23.82 14.06 17.37
C TRP A 486 -22.43 13.99 16.76
N TRP A 487 -22.15 12.93 16.02
CA TRP A 487 -20.89 12.71 15.31
C TRP A 487 -21.14 12.30 13.87
N SER A 488 -20.37 12.88 12.95
CA SER A 488 -20.54 12.73 11.51
C SER A 488 -20.09 11.39 10.94
N ASP A 489 -19.47 10.51 11.74
CA ASP A 489 -18.63 9.45 11.29
C ASP A 489 -17.28 9.94 10.73
N MET A 490 -16.38 9.03 10.41
CA MET A 490 -15.07 9.25 9.78
C MET A 490 -14.84 8.22 8.68
N GLY A 491 -14.11 8.59 7.65
CA GLY A 491 -13.79 7.70 6.51
C GLY A 491 -13.81 8.43 5.19
N ASP A 492 -13.44 7.71 4.16
CA ASP A 492 -13.33 8.21 2.80
C ASP A 492 -14.68 8.16 2.07
N ASP A 493 -14.88 9.02 1.06
CA ASP A 493 -16.06 9.08 0.19
C ASP A 493 -17.41 9.24 0.92
N LEU A 494 -17.41 9.81 2.12
CA LEU A 494 -18.63 10.03 2.89
C LEU A 494 -19.50 11.14 2.31
N LYS A 495 -20.81 10.94 2.43
CA LYS A 495 -21.85 11.96 2.18
C LYS A 495 -22.90 11.89 3.28
N ASN A 496 -22.44 12.03 4.51
CA ASN A 496 -23.26 11.87 5.70
C ASN A 496 -24.06 13.13 6.01
N THR A 497 -25.30 12.96 6.45
CA THR A 497 -26.19 14.09 6.74
C THR A 497 -26.93 13.90 8.06
N LEU A 498 -27.15 15.03 8.76
CA LEU A 498 -28.05 15.16 9.90
C LEU A 498 -29.07 16.23 9.58
N THR A 499 -30.33 15.85 9.29
CA THR A 499 -31.35 16.72 8.71
C THR A 499 -32.51 16.92 9.66
N ARG A 500 -33.08 18.14 9.72
CA ARG A 500 -34.26 18.51 10.53
C ARG A 500 -35.15 19.50 9.81
N SER A 501 -36.46 19.29 9.84
CA SER A 501 -37.42 20.27 9.36
C SER A 501 -37.67 21.38 10.39
N VAL A 502 -37.71 22.61 9.96
CA VAL A 502 -37.88 23.83 10.78
C VAL A 502 -39.05 24.65 10.27
N ASP A 503 -39.89 25.13 11.21
CA ASP A 503 -41.01 26.02 10.91
C ASP A 503 -40.80 27.37 11.61
N LEU A 504 -40.47 28.40 10.86
CA LEU A 504 -40.34 29.78 11.31
C LEU A 504 -41.54 30.68 10.87
N THR A 505 -42.69 30.09 10.56
CA THR A 505 -43.89 30.84 10.17
C THR A 505 -44.21 31.84 11.26
N GLY A 506 -44.42 33.12 10.87
CA GLY A 506 -44.72 34.24 11.80
C GLY A 506 -43.51 34.75 12.58
N LYS A 507 -42.31 34.31 12.29
CA LYS A 507 -41.09 34.84 12.90
C LYS A 507 -40.44 35.88 11.99
N SER A 508 -39.67 36.80 12.59
CA SER A 508 -38.99 37.90 11.90
C SER A 508 -37.48 37.82 11.94
N LYS A 509 -36.94 37.16 12.99
CA LYS A 509 -35.51 36.94 13.14
C LYS A 509 -35.25 35.52 13.62
N ALA A 510 -34.15 34.90 13.20
CA ALA A 510 -33.74 33.61 13.71
C ALA A 510 -32.22 33.39 13.59
N ALA A 511 -31.70 32.58 14.51
CA ALA A 511 -30.30 32.15 14.48
C ALA A 511 -30.15 30.70 14.97
N LEU A 512 -29.25 30.00 14.38
CA LEU A 512 -28.78 28.68 14.84
C LEU A 512 -27.42 28.86 15.51
N GLU A 513 -27.27 28.33 16.70
CA GLU A 513 -25.99 28.29 17.43
C GLU A 513 -25.71 26.88 17.93
N LEU A 514 -24.45 26.48 17.96
CA LEU A 514 -24.03 25.18 18.48
C LEU A 514 -22.57 25.19 18.93
N LYS A 515 -22.18 24.16 19.66
CA LYS A 515 -20.79 23.77 19.88
C LYS A 515 -20.40 22.76 18.82
N GLY A 516 -19.36 23.06 18.02
CA GLY A 516 -18.82 22.18 17.01
C GLY A 516 -17.35 21.88 17.28
N TRP A 517 -16.99 20.62 17.22
CA TRP A 517 -15.60 20.18 17.17
C TRP A 517 -15.37 19.50 15.81
N TYR A 518 -14.21 19.71 15.21
CA TYR A 518 -13.88 19.11 13.93
C TYR A 518 -12.40 18.82 13.80
N ASP A 519 -12.13 17.70 13.16
CA ASP A 519 -10.84 17.22 12.71
C ASP A 519 -11.12 16.72 11.28
N ILE A 520 -10.91 17.60 10.30
CA ILE A 520 -11.34 17.48 8.90
C ILE A 520 -10.13 17.80 8.03
N GLU A 521 -9.85 17.02 7.01
CA GLU A 521 -8.72 17.29 6.12
C GLU A 521 -8.85 18.66 5.46
N LEU A 522 -7.78 19.47 5.58
CA LEU A 522 -7.76 20.84 5.09
C LEU A 522 -7.91 20.87 3.55
N ASP A 523 -8.91 21.65 3.07
CA ASP A 523 -9.17 21.93 1.66
C ASP A 523 -9.59 20.74 0.79
N TYR A 524 -9.76 19.53 1.36
CA TYR A 524 -10.27 18.35 0.66
C TYR A 524 -11.60 17.88 1.23
N ASP A 525 -11.74 17.81 2.55
CA ASP A 525 -12.96 17.43 3.24
C ASP A 525 -13.69 18.64 3.79
N TYR A 526 -15.02 18.56 3.81
CA TYR A 526 -15.85 19.69 4.23
C TYR A 526 -17.07 19.29 5.03
N LEU A 527 -17.41 20.13 6.05
CA LEU A 527 -18.71 20.14 6.67
C LEU A 527 -19.49 21.38 6.23
N TYR A 528 -20.64 21.17 5.64
CA TYR A 528 -21.60 22.22 5.26
C TYR A 528 -22.77 22.29 6.23
N THR A 529 -23.21 23.50 6.56
CA THR A 529 -24.53 23.76 7.17
C THR A 529 -25.42 24.33 6.11
N GLU A 530 -26.50 23.62 5.76
CA GLU A 530 -27.30 23.92 4.57
C GLU A 530 -28.78 24.02 4.87
N VAL A 531 -29.49 24.77 4.03
CA VAL A 531 -30.95 24.92 4.08
C VAL A 531 -31.58 24.60 2.73
N SER A 532 -32.72 23.91 2.75
CA SER A 532 -33.59 23.67 1.59
C SER A 532 -34.99 24.20 1.86
N THR A 533 -35.56 24.97 0.91
CA THR A 533 -36.94 25.45 0.96
C THR A 533 -37.89 24.73 0.00
N ASP A 534 -37.42 23.68 -0.65
CA ASP A 534 -38.13 22.91 -1.68
C ASP A 534 -38.20 21.39 -1.39
N GLY A 535 -38.07 21.02 -0.10
CA GLY A 535 -38.17 19.63 0.36
C GLY A 535 -36.95 18.79 0.04
N GLY A 536 -35.77 19.39 -0.02
CA GLY A 536 -34.47 18.70 -0.22
C GLY A 536 -34.08 18.58 -1.69
N ALA A 537 -34.82 19.18 -2.64
CA ALA A 537 -34.44 19.15 -4.05
C ALA A 537 -33.19 20.01 -4.34
N ASN A 538 -33.09 21.18 -3.67
CA ASN A 538 -31.93 22.04 -3.75
C ASN A 538 -31.51 22.48 -2.34
N TRP A 539 -30.21 22.63 -2.13
CA TRP A 539 -29.60 23.03 -0.87
C TRP A 539 -28.68 24.22 -1.04
N THR A 540 -28.72 25.14 -0.07
CA THR A 540 -27.91 26.35 -0.05
C THR A 540 -27.07 26.33 1.23
N ALA A 541 -25.75 26.39 1.10
CA ALA A 541 -24.83 26.49 2.23
C ALA A 541 -24.97 27.85 2.90
N LEU A 542 -24.99 27.87 4.24
CA LEU A 542 -25.22 29.05 5.04
C LEU A 542 -23.92 29.76 5.37
N ASP A 543 -23.88 31.06 5.17
CA ASP A 543 -22.88 31.91 5.79
C ASP A 543 -23.02 31.85 7.33
N GLY A 544 -21.88 31.68 7.99
CA GLY A 544 -21.83 31.58 9.45
C GLY A 544 -20.47 32.02 10.01
N THR A 545 -20.34 31.85 11.33
CA THR A 545 -19.09 32.19 12.01
C THR A 545 -18.59 31.04 12.89
N VAL A 546 -17.26 30.95 13.01
CA VAL A 546 -16.54 30.14 14.00
C VAL A 546 -15.87 31.09 15.00
N ASP A 547 -16.25 31.03 16.28
CA ASP A 547 -15.77 31.96 17.32
C ASP A 547 -15.87 33.45 16.90
N GLY A 548 -16.95 33.79 16.16
CA GLY A 548 -17.24 35.14 15.66
C GLY A 548 -16.47 35.54 14.38
N LYS A 549 -15.63 34.65 13.79
CA LYS A 549 -14.97 34.88 12.49
C LYS A 549 -15.76 34.18 11.37
N PRO A 550 -15.81 34.74 10.15
CA PRO A 550 -16.49 34.11 9.02
C PRO A 550 -15.97 32.68 8.77
N LEU A 551 -16.85 31.78 8.33
CA LEU A 551 -16.49 30.45 7.87
C LEU A 551 -15.48 30.50 6.71
N PRO A 552 -14.55 29.51 6.63
CA PRO A 552 -13.81 29.22 5.41
C PRO A 552 -14.74 28.95 4.22
N ARG A 553 -14.16 28.90 3.02
CA ARG A 553 -14.91 28.58 1.80
C ARG A 553 -14.18 27.47 1.04
N ASP A 554 -14.96 26.58 0.46
CA ASP A 554 -14.45 25.56 -0.46
C ASP A 554 -13.97 26.19 -1.79
N ALA A 555 -13.41 25.37 -2.67
CA ALA A 555 -12.93 25.79 -3.99
C ALA A 555 -14.03 26.39 -4.89
N SER A 556 -15.31 26.11 -4.62
CA SER A 556 -16.46 26.72 -5.32
C SER A 556 -16.88 28.06 -4.74
N GLY A 557 -16.32 28.45 -3.60
CA GLY A 557 -16.69 29.65 -2.83
C GLY A 557 -17.84 29.42 -1.85
N ALA A 558 -18.31 28.18 -1.64
CA ALA A 558 -19.38 27.89 -0.67
C ALA A 558 -18.82 27.90 0.75
N PRO A 559 -19.54 28.47 1.76
CA PRO A 559 -19.10 28.43 3.15
C PRO A 559 -19.12 27.01 3.71
N ALA A 560 -18.03 26.57 4.27
CA ALA A 560 -17.85 25.23 4.84
C ALA A 560 -16.79 25.23 5.95
N LEU A 561 -16.82 24.23 6.83
CA LEU A 561 -15.74 23.94 7.79
C LEU A 561 -14.79 22.94 7.16
N THR A 562 -13.51 23.20 7.33
CA THR A 562 -12.36 22.34 7.01
C THR A 562 -11.29 22.60 8.08
N ASP A 563 -10.17 21.83 8.11
CA ASP A 563 -9.08 21.97 9.08
C ASP A 563 -9.41 21.35 10.47
N VAL A 564 -8.57 21.58 11.44
CA VAL A 564 -8.65 21.02 12.79
C VAL A 564 -8.99 22.09 13.83
N SER A 565 -10.07 21.88 14.57
CA SER A 565 -10.53 22.85 15.57
C SER A 565 -9.69 22.84 16.87
N GLY A 566 -9.07 21.72 17.21
CA GLY A 566 -8.32 21.46 18.45
C GLY A 566 -9.20 21.40 19.69
N ALA A 567 -10.30 22.16 19.75
CA ALA A 567 -11.27 22.19 20.82
C ALA A 567 -12.65 22.60 20.28
N TYR A 568 -13.70 22.45 21.09
CA TYR A 568 -15.02 22.95 20.71
C TYR A 568 -15.00 24.43 20.38
N LYS A 569 -15.62 24.79 19.28
CA LYS A 569 -15.85 26.15 18.78
C LYS A 569 -17.28 26.53 18.90
N SER A 570 -17.55 27.82 19.02
CA SER A 570 -18.90 28.36 18.93
C SER A 570 -19.22 28.65 17.46
N LEU A 571 -20.17 27.89 16.91
CA LEU A 571 -20.64 28.07 15.53
C LEU A 571 -21.97 28.85 15.59
N ALA A 572 -22.13 29.86 14.72
CA ALA A 572 -23.36 30.65 14.63
C ALA A 572 -23.74 30.95 13.18
N PHE A 573 -25.01 30.71 12.87
CA PHE A 573 -25.58 30.86 11.53
C PHE A 573 -26.83 31.75 11.58
N PRO A 574 -26.80 32.97 11.02
CA PRO A 574 -27.97 33.82 10.89
C PRO A 574 -29.00 33.17 9.96
N LEU A 575 -30.26 33.11 10.38
CA LEU A 575 -31.36 32.54 9.63
C LEU A 575 -32.45 33.56 9.28
N ASP A 576 -32.19 34.86 9.39
CA ASP A 576 -33.14 35.93 9.13
C ASP A 576 -33.73 35.85 7.72
N ALA A 577 -32.98 35.44 6.72
CA ALA A 577 -33.41 35.21 5.34
C ALA A 577 -34.50 34.11 5.19
N TYR A 578 -34.61 33.26 6.19
CA TYR A 578 -35.57 32.15 6.26
C TYR A 578 -36.71 32.41 7.28
N ALA A 579 -36.71 33.54 7.95
CA ALA A 579 -37.80 33.93 8.80
C ALA A 579 -39.13 33.95 8.00
N GLY A 580 -40.21 33.54 8.65
CA GLY A 580 -41.55 33.43 8.01
C GLY A 580 -41.72 32.19 7.12
N LYS A 581 -40.73 31.32 6.99
CA LYS A 581 -40.75 30.14 6.08
C LYS A 581 -40.67 28.82 6.84
N LYS A 582 -41.07 27.75 6.12
CA LYS A 582 -40.72 26.38 6.47
C LYS A 582 -39.57 25.93 5.59
N PHE A 583 -38.62 25.21 6.17
CA PHE A 583 -37.43 24.70 5.44
C PHE A 583 -36.85 23.49 6.12
N ASP A 584 -35.99 22.77 5.42
CA ASP A 584 -35.17 21.75 5.98
C ASP A 584 -33.75 22.31 6.25
N LEU A 585 -33.21 22.05 7.42
CA LEU A 585 -31.85 22.38 7.86
C LEU A 585 -31.04 21.08 7.92
N ARG A 586 -29.80 21.08 7.42
CA ARG A 586 -28.92 19.93 7.60
C ARG A 586 -27.48 20.33 7.86
N PHE A 587 -26.77 19.45 8.55
CA PHE A 587 -25.32 19.31 8.49
C PHE A 587 -25.00 18.24 7.48
N ARG A 588 -24.04 18.50 6.57
CA ARG A 588 -23.58 17.53 5.57
C ARG A 588 -22.05 17.45 5.64
N TYR A 589 -21.57 16.31 6.08
CA TYR A 589 -20.15 15.96 6.05
C TYR A 589 -19.86 15.23 4.74
N GLN A 590 -18.92 15.75 3.98
CA GLN A 590 -18.47 15.18 2.71
C GLN A 590 -16.97 15.05 2.75
N THR A 591 -16.48 13.83 2.46
CA THR A 591 -15.06 13.53 2.34
C THR A 591 -14.73 13.10 0.92
N ASP A 592 -13.49 13.30 0.52
CA ASP A 592 -12.94 12.68 -0.68
C ASP A 592 -12.44 11.26 -0.41
N GLY A 593 -11.68 10.67 -1.34
CA GLY A 593 -11.13 9.32 -1.22
C GLY A 593 -9.80 9.26 -0.47
N GLY A 594 -9.37 10.29 0.23
CA GLY A 594 -8.04 10.43 0.83
C GLY A 594 -8.03 10.57 2.35
N ALA A 595 -6.87 10.90 2.89
CA ALA A 595 -6.50 11.02 4.31
C ALA A 595 -7.46 11.83 5.19
N GLY A 596 -8.61 11.27 5.55
CA GLY A 596 -9.62 11.95 6.37
C GLY A 596 -9.21 12.14 7.84
N GLY A 597 -9.82 13.13 8.50
CA GLY A 597 -9.74 13.34 9.94
C GLY A 597 -10.78 12.52 10.72
N LYS A 598 -10.94 12.82 12.01
CA LYS A 598 -11.92 12.15 12.88
C LYS A 598 -13.35 12.69 12.71
N GLY A 599 -13.60 13.54 11.73
CA GLY A 599 -14.90 14.07 11.38
C GLY A 599 -15.35 15.26 12.22
N PHE A 600 -16.66 15.42 12.35
CA PHE A 600 -17.32 16.54 13.00
C PHE A 600 -18.18 16.07 14.16
N ALA A 601 -18.05 16.71 15.31
CA ALA A 601 -18.97 16.53 16.44
C ALA A 601 -19.77 17.82 16.74
N ALA A 602 -21.08 17.67 16.95
CA ALA A 602 -22.01 18.76 17.27
C ALA A 602 -22.71 18.51 18.59
N ASP A 603 -22.78 19.56 19.41
CA ASP A 603 -23.45 19.54 20.69
C ASP A 603 -24.08 20.90 21.01
N ALA A 604 -24.95 20.98 22.04
CA ALA A 604 -25.63 22.19 22.45
C ALA A 604 -26.26 22.97 21.31
N ILE A 605 -26.91 22.27 20.36
CA ILE A 605 -27.54 22.86 19.17
C ILE A 605 -28.79 23.61 19.59
N THR A 606 -28.87 24.92 19.33
CA THR A 606 -30.02 25.74 19.68
C THR A 606 -30.43 26.63 18.49
N LEU A 607 -31.70 26.57 18.13
CA LEU A 607 -32.32 27.53 17.20
C LEU A 607 -33.24 28.46 17.97
N THR A 608 -32.97 29.73 17.84
CA THR A 608 -33.79 30.80 18.45
C THR A 608 -34.51 31.61 17.36
N ALA A 609 -35.71 32.10 17.68
CA ALA A 609 -36.43 33.03 16.80
C ALA A 609 -37.17 34.05 17.62
N ASP A 610 -37.03 35.34 17.30
CA ASP A 610 -37.60 36.49 18.02
C ASP A 610 -37.32 36.46 19.53
N GLY A 611 -36.13 35.98 19.90
CA GLY A 611 -35.66 35.85 21.30
C GLY A 611 -36.20 34.64 22.06
N ALA A 612 -36.94 33.74 21.44
CA ALA A 612 -37.42 32.49 22.01
C ALA A 612 -36.77 31.28 21.39
N THR A 613 -36.53 30.25 22.18
CA THR A 613 -36.01 28.96 21.66
C THR A 613 -37.09 28.25 20.82
N VAL A 614 -36.79 27.92 19.60
CA VAL A 614 -37.60 27.08 18.70
C VAL A 614 -37.36 25.62 18.99
N PHE A 615 -36.08 25.24 19.08
CA PHE A 615 -35.66 23.95 19.59
C PHE A 615 -34.26 24.05 20.20
N SER A 616 -33.96 23.12 21.08
CA SER A 616 -32.60 22.85 21.55
C SER A 616 -32.34 21.35 21.57
N ASP A 617 -31.09 20.96 21.34
CA ASP A 617 -30.65 19.58 21.33
C ASP A 617 -29.20 19.46 21.80
N ASN A 618 -28.98 18.59 22.77
CA ASN A 618 -27.68 18.21 23.31
C ASN A 618 -27.42 16.72 23.11
N ALA A 619 -28.06 16.10 22.13
CA ALA A 619 -27.96 14.68 21.73
C ALA A 619 -28.38 13.66 22.84
N GLU A 620 -28.90 14.06 23.99
CA GLU A 620 -29.27 13.17 25.10
C GLU A 620 -30.62 12.46 24.90
N ASN A 621 -31.53 13.06 24.13
CA ASN A 621 -32.94 12.66 24.06
C ASN A 621 -33.31 11.98 22.74
N GLY A 622 -32.55 10.96 22.31
CA GLY A 622 -32.82 10.31 21.03
C GLY A 622 -32.54 11.23 19.86
N ASP A 623 -33.20 10.98 18.73
CA ASP A 623 -33.01 11.78 17.52
C ASP A 623 -33.59 13.20 17.62
N ASN A 624 -34.43 13.45 18.60
CA ASN A 624 -35.00 14.78 18.92
C ASN A 624 -35.44 15.59 17.68
N GLY A 625 -36.08 14.94 16.70
CA GLY A 625 -36.55 15.54 15.45
C GLY A 625 -35.50 15.65 14.35
N TRP A 626 -34.32 15.13 14.53
CA TRP A 626 -33.32 14.94 13.49
C TRP A 626 -33.54 13.65 12.71
N THR A 627 -33.09 13.60 11.48
CA THR A 627 -33.03 12.42 10.64
C THR A 627 -31.57 12.20 10.26
N PRO A 628 -30.84 11.28 10.97
CA PRO A 628 -29.47 10.98 10.68
C PRO A 628 -29.34 10.04 9.46
N LYS A 629 -28.34 10.30 8.64
CA LYS A 629 -27.83 9.42 7.60
C LYS A 629 -26.30 9.43 7.73
N GLY A 630 -25.72 8.36 8.28
CA GLY A 630 -24.30 8.29 8.60
C GLY A 630 -23.89 9.07 9.85
N PHE A 631 -24.68 9.99 10.35
CA PHE A 631 -24.48 10.58 11.68
C PHE A 631 -24.97 9.63 12.77
N SER A 632 -24.23 9.58 13.88
CA SER A 632 -24.57 8.81 15.07
C SER A 632 -24.42 9.64 16.34
N ARG A 633 -24.93 9.13 17.48
CA ARG A 633 -24.70 9.75 18.81
C ARG A 633 -23.64 8.94 19.53
N ILE A 634 -22.56 9.60 19.94
CA ILE A 634 -21.42 8.97 20.65
C ILE A 634 -21.10 9.69 21.94
N GLY A 635 -20.45 8.99 22.88
CA GLY A 635 -20.04 9.53 24.17
C GLY A 635 -18.64 10.17 24.21
N GLY A 636 -17.98 10.37 23.09
CA GLY A 636 -16.61 10.89 23.00
C GLY A 636 -15.64 9.91 22.37
N SER A 637 -16.04 8.67 22.25
CA SER A 637 -15.36 7.61 21.52
C SER A 637 -16.38 6.68 20.88
N PHE A 638 -15.94 5.92 19.92
CA PHE A 638 -16.72 4.82 19.35
C PHE A 638 -15.87 3.56 19.29
N THR A 639 -16.50 2.39 19.23
CA THR A 639 -15.83 1.10 19.18
C THR A 639 -16.31 0.30 17.98
N GLU A 640 -15.37 -0.13 17.17
CA GLU A 640 -15.60 -1.01 16.01
C GLU A 640 -15.03 -2.39 16.26
N ALA A 641 -15.66 -3.39 15.64
CA ALA A 641 -15.27 -4.79 15.76
C ALA A 641 -14.68 -5.28 14.45
N TYR A 642 -13.38 -5.59 14.45
CA TYR A 642 -12.61 -6.04 13.30
C TYR A 642 -12.36 -7.54 13.34
N GLU A 643 -12.37 -8.17 12.17
CA GLU A 643 -12.01 -9.58 12.04
C GLU A 643 -10.51 -9.80 12.29
N GLN A 644 -10.17 -10.95 12.84
CA GLN A 644 -8.80 -11.41 13.02
C GLN A 644 -8.68 -12.90 12.71
N TYR A 645 -7.53 -13.29 12.16
CA TYR A 645 -7.26 -14.67 11.80
C TYR A 645 -5.81 -15.04 12.10
N TYR A 646 -5.58 -16.31 12.53
CA TYR A 646 -4.28 -16.91 12.30
C TYR A 646 -4.31 -17.69 10.98
N LEU A 647 -3.30 -17.44 10.13
CA LEU A 647 -3.04 -18.26 8.95
C LEU A 647 -1.82 -19.13 9.25
N ALA A 648 -1.96 -20.43 9.10
CA ALA A 648 -0.86 -21.35 9.33
C ALA A 648 -0.58 -22.16 8.07
N GLU A 649 0.64 -22.11 7.56
CA GLU A 649 1.07 -22.70 6.30
C GLU A 649 2.35 -23.52 6.48
N ASN A 650 2.49 -24.60 5.72
CA ASN A 650 3.66 -25.46 5.76
C ASN A 650 4.66 -25.05 4.68
N ARG A 651 5.60 -24.14 5.02
CA ARG A 651 6.64 -23.62 4.10
C ARG A 651 7.78 -24.61 4.00
N GLN A 652 8.12 -25.00 2.78
CA GLN A 652 9.17 -25.98 2.49
C GLN A 652 10.08 -25.48 1.37
N TYR A 653 11.31 -26.03 1.29
CA TYR A 653 12.28 -25.68 0.24
C TYR A 653 11.93 -26.35 -1.11
N VAL A 654 10.71 -26.13 -1.59
CA VAL A 654 10.21 -26.65 -2.87
C VAL A 654 9.68 -25.51 -3.72
N SER A 655 9.50 -25.74 -5.03
CA SER A 655 9.09 -24.70 -5.96
C SER A 655 9.98 -23.45 -5.84
N TYR A 656 9.39 -22.27 -5.78
CA TYR A 656 10.12 -21.02 -5.61
C TYR A 656 10.71 -20.85 -4.20
N ASP A 657 10.15 -21.46 -3.17
CA ASP A 657 10.72 -21.42 -1.82
C ASP A 657 12.02 -22.24 -1.63
N ALA A 658 12.48 -22.93 -2.68
CA ALA A 658 13.85 -23.40 -2.71
C ALA A 658 14.86 -22.25 -2.54
N THR A 659 14.48 -21.03 -2.91
CA THR A 659 15.28 -19.83 -2.72
C THR A 659 15.39 -19.41 -1.26
N LEU A 660 14.42 -19.67 -0.39
CA LEU A 660 14.51 -19.39 1.06
C LEU A 660 15.72 -20.06 1.72
N LYS A 661 16.22 -21.16 1.14
CA LYS A 661 17.39 -21.85 1.68
C LYS A 661 18.71 -21.17 1.30
N VAL A 662 18.79 -20.52 0.16
CA VAL A 662 20.05 -20.03 -0.42
C VAL A 662 20.05 -18.58 -0.84
N GLY A 663 18.87 -17.94 -0.91
CA GLY A 663 18.67 -16.61 -1.44
C GLY A 663 18.68 -15.49 -0.39
N PRO A 664 18.18 -15.66 0.86
CA PRO A 664 18.24 -14.60 1.85
C PRO A 664 19.68 -14.10 2.04
N TYR A 665 19.85 -12.79 2.13
CA TYR A 665 21.17 -12.19 2.06
C TYR A 665 21.36 -11.03 3.07
N ASN A 666 22.64 -10.73 3.31
CA ASN A 666 23.10 -9.61 4.13
C ASN A 666 24.28 -8.91 3.45
N PHE A 667 24.30 -7.59 3.44
CA PHE A 667 25.45 -6.77 3.07
C PHE A 667 26.37 -6.62 4.28
N GLY A 668 27.26 -7.60 4.47
CA GLY A 668 28.08 -7.69 5.70
C GLY A 668 29.49 -7.09 5.56
N PHE A 669 29.87 -6.63 4.39
CA PHE A 669 31.24 -6.23 4.08
C PHE A 669 31.38 -4.74 3.78
N ALA A 670 32.56 -4.19 4.03
CA ALA A 670 32.88 -2.78 3.81
C ALA A 670 33.86 -2.58 2.63
N GLY A 671 34.06 -1.30 2.24
CA GLY A 671 35.05 -0.91 1.23
C GLY A 671 34.76 -1.49 -0.14
N ASP A 672 35.75 -2.15 -0.73
CA ASP A 672 35.67 -2.71 -2.09
C ASP A 672 34.63 -3.84 -2.25
N LYS A 673 34.06 -4.33 -1.16
CA LYS A 673 33.04 -5.39 -1.13
C LYS A 673 31.70 -4.93 -0.60
N ALA A 674 31.40 -3.65 -0.64
CA ALA A 674 30.13 -3.11 -0.19
C ALA A 674 28.91 -3.69 -0.93
N SER A 675 29.08 -4.09 -2.19
CA SER A 675 28.06 -4.79 -3.01
C SER A 675 28.18 -6.32 -2.98
N TRP A 676 28.98 -6.86 -2.05
CA TRP A 676 29.07 -8.29 -1.87
C TRP A 676 28.11 -8.77 -0.80
N VAL A 677 27.16 -9.63 -1.17
CA VAL A 677 26.22 -10.24 -0.24
C VAL A 677 26.70 -11.61 0.22
N GLU A 678 26.43 -11.90 1.46
CA GLU A 678 26.51 -13.23 2.05
C GLU A 678 25.11 -13.81 2.23
N HIS A 679 24.95 -15.11 2.05
CA HIS A 679 23.66 -15.78 2.10
C HIS A 679 23.49 -16.59 3.37
N TYR A 680 22.22 -16.66 3.86
CA TYR A 680 21.85 -17.45 5.03
C TYR A 680 20.47 -18.09 4.83
N PRO A 681 20.16 -19.22 5.48
CA PRO A 681 18.87 -19.87 5.26
C PRO A 681 17.77 -19.26 6.13
N TYR A 682 16.60 -19.05 5.56
CA TYR A 682 15.33 -19.02 6.26
C TYR A 682 14.89 -20.46 6.54
N GLN A 683 14.35 -20.72 7.74
CA GLN A 683 14.03 -22.08 8.15
C GLN A 683 12.67 -22.52 7.61
N ASN A 684 12.57 -23.78 7.20
CA ASN A 684 11.29 -24.35 6.80
C ASN A 684 10.48 -24.86 8.01
N GLY A 685 9.16 -24.99 7.90
CA GLY A 685 8.25 -25.46 8.94
C GLY A 685 6.86 -24.85 8.84
N LEU A 686 6.12 -24.86 9.95
CA LEU A 686 4.80 -24.24 10.06
C LEU A 686 4.94 -22.74 10.32
N LEU A 687 4.80 -21.91 9.30
CA LEU A 687 4.76 -20.45 9.47
C LEU A 687 3.33 -20.05 9.89
N VAL A 688 3.24 -19.26 10.96
CA VAL A 688 1.98 -18.75 11.49
C VAL A 688 1.95 -17.24 11.35
N TRP A 689 0.91 -16.71 10.73
CA TRP A 689 0.67 -15.29 10.53
C TRP A 689 -0.47 -14.81 11.42
N LEU A 690 -0.38 -13.60 11.94
CA LEU A 690 -1.53 -12.84 12.40
C LEU A 690 -2.00 -11.93 11.26
N TRP A 691 -3.22 -12.14 10.79
CA TRP A 691 -3.92 -11.22 9.90
C TRP A 691 -4.94 -10.44 10.74
N ASP A 692 -4.71 -9.12 10.84
CA ASP A 692 -5.48 -8.19 11.66
C ASP A 692 -6.14 -7.13 10.76
N THR A 693 -7.43 -7.28 10.47
CA THR A 693 -8.15 -6.39 9.55
C THR A 693 -8.41 -4.99 10.11
N SER A 694 -8.02 -4.73 11.38
CA SER A 694 -8.02 -3.38 11.95
C SER A 694 -6.81 -2.53 11.50
N GLN A 695 -5.82 -3.17 10.87
CA GLN A 695 -4.65 -2.50 10.32
C GLN A 695 -4.76 -2.49 8.79
N LYS A 696 -4.34 -1.39 8.16
CA LYS A 696 -4.35 -1.24 6.70
C LYS A 696 -3.01 -1.64 6.07
N ASP A 697 -1.93 -1.61 6.83
CA ASP A 697 -0.55 -1.76 6.39
C ASP A 697 0.30 -2.51 7.41
N ASN A 698 1.58 -2.73 7.09
CA ASN A 698 2.58 -3.30 7.98
C ASN A 698 3.56 -2.27 8.57
N ASN A 699 3.13 -1.02 8.75
CA ASN A 699 3.95 0.10 9.22
C ASN A 699 4.31 -0.02 10.71
N THR A 700 5.16 -0.99 11.04
CA THR A 700 5.56 -1.28 12.44
C THR A 700 6.34 -0.16 13.11
N ALA A 701 6.87 0.81 12.36
CA ALA A 701 7.44 2.05 12.91
C ALA A 701 6.37 3.03 13.42
N VAL A 702 5.13 2.90 12.92
CA VAL A 702 3.96 3.70 13.34
C VAL A 702 3.20 3.00 14.46
N HIS A 703 2.96 1.69 14.30
CA HIS A 703 2.20 0.86 15.24
C HIS A 703 3.01 -0.41 15.64
N PRO A 704 4.02 -0.27 16.51
CA PRO A 704 4.96 -1.33 16.83
C PRO A 704 4.32 -2.64 17.28
N GLY A 705 4.67 -3.72 16.58
CA GLY A 705 4.15 -5.08 16.81
C GLY A 705 2.74 -5.32 16.30
N GLN A 706 2.18 -4.40 15.53
CA GLN A 706 0.90 -4.53 14.85
C GLN A 706 1.07 -4.30 13.35
N GLY A 707 0.24 -4.93 12.53
CA GLY A 707 0.26 -4.78 11.08
C GLY A 707 -0.86 -5.59 10.44
N LEU A 708 -1.11 -5.36 9.16
CA LEU A 708 -2.13 -6.03 8.37
C LEU A 708 -1.92 -7.55 8.40
N VAL A 709 -0.71 -8.01 8.08
CA VAL A 709 -0.34 -9.42 8.14
C VAL A 709 1.13 -9.58 8.50
N LEU A 710 1.41 -10.09 9.69
CA LEU A 710 2.76 -10.22 10.22
C LEU A 710 3.08 -11.67 10.62
N PRO A 711 4.31 -12.15 10.33
CA PRO A 711 4.72 -13.50 10.74
C PRO A 711 5.00 -13.55 12.25
N ILE A 712 4.44 -14.56 12.90
CA ILE A 712 4.69 -14.80 14.32
C ILE A 712 5.93 -15.70 14.45
N ASP A 713 6.94 -15.17 15.10
CA ASP A 713 8.23 -15.82 15.23
C ASP A 713 8.25 -16.89 16.33
N ALA A 714 8.64 -18.11 15.97
CA ALA A 714 8.83 -19.21 16.93
C ALA A 714 10.00 -18.98 17.89
N HIS A 715 10.98 -18.13 17.50
CA HIS A 715 12.20 -17.83 18.24
C HIS A 715 12.45 -16.32 18.39
N PRO A 716 11.53 -15.56 18.97
CA PRO A 716 11.47 -14.10 18.89
C PRO A 716 12.52 -13.39 19.78
N THR A 717 13.49 -14.13 20.37
CA THR A 717 14.55 -13.52 21.17
C THR A 717 15.44 -12.63 20.30
N PRO A 718 15.62 -11.34 20.64
CA PRO A 718 16.37 -10.41 19.82
C PRO A 718 17.77 -10.85 19.46
N LEU A 719 18.08 -10.92 18.17
CA LEU A 719 19.43 -11.17 17.65
C LEU A 719 20.22 -9.86 17.61
N LYS A 720 21.51 -9.94 18.01
CA LYS A 720 22.39 -8.77 18.08
C LYS A 720 23.72 -9.05 17.42
N TRP A 721 24.30 -8.01 16.87
CA TRP A 721 25.68 -7.98 16.42
C TRP A 721 26.65 -7.99 17.63
N THR A 722 27.94 -8.23 17.38
CA THR A 722 28.97 -8.26 18.42
C THR A 722 29.17 -6.95 19.16
N ASP A 723 28.78 -5.83 18.55
CA ASP A 723 28.79 -4.50 19.15
C ASP A 723 27.53 -4.20 20.02
N GLY A 724 26.61 -5.16 20.12
CA GLY A 724 25.37 -5.06 20.91
C GLY A 724 24.19 -4.38 20.17
N THR A 725 24.38 -3.90 18.95
CA THR A 725 23.28 -3.36 18.11
C THR A 725 22.39 -4.50 17.61
N LEU A 726 21.11 -4.19 17.34
CA LEU A 726 20.15 -5.16 16.82
C LEU A 726 20.47 -5.54 15.37
N MET A 727 20.19 -6.78 15.02
CA MET A 727 20.14 -7.20 13.61
C MET A 727 18.83 -6.72 12.96
N ARG A 728 18.85 -6.57 11.63
CA ARG A 728 17.70 -6.19 10.83
C ARG A 728 16.50 -7.13 11.04
N ASN A 729 15.29 -6.62 10.91
CA ASN A 729 14.07 -7.43 11.08
C ASN A 729 14.05 -8.66 10.18
N ARG A 730 14.51 -8.56 8.95
CA ARG A 730 14.62 -9.69 8.01
C ARG A 730 15.61 -10.78 8.49
N ILE A 731 16.60 -10.44 9.34
CA ILE A 731 17.46 -11.43 9.98
C ILE A 731 16.78 -11.99 11.24
N GLN A 732 16.07 -11.15 12.02
CA GLN A 732 15.34 -11.58 13.20
C GLN A 732 14.34 -12.71 12.86
N SER A 733 13.59 -12.58 11.75
CA SER A 733 12.52 -13.49 11.36
C SER A 733 12.95 -14.75 10.60
N HIS A 734 14.27 -15.02 10.46
CA HIS A 734 14.77 -16.15 9.66
C HIS A 734 14.30 -17.52 10.15
N ASP A 735 14.03 -17.66 11.46
CA ASP A 735 13.60 -18.90 12.11
C ASP A 735 12.18 -18.80 12.72
N ALA A 736 11.35 -17.97 12.09
CA ALA A 736 9.95 -17.80 12.49
C ALA A 736 9.08 -19.07 12.42
N PRO A 737 9.27 -20.05 11.54
CA PRO A 737 8.42 -21.24 11.51
C PRO A 737 8.48 -22.08 12.78
N PHE A 738 7.32 -22.54 13.20
CA PHE A 738 7.16 -23.55 14.27
C PHE A 738 7.44 -24.94 13.73
N GLY A 739 8.20 -25.75 14.48
CA GLY A 739 8.58 -27.08 14.06
C GLY A 739 9.26 -27.89 15.12
N THR A 740 9.49 -29.17 14.83
CA THR A 740 10.16 -30.13 15.74
C THR A 740 11.66 -30.22 15.53
N TYR A 741 12.15 -29.69 14.40
CA TYR A 741 13.56 -29.73 14.07
C TYR A 741 14.31 -28.53 14.61
N ARG A 742 15.60 -28.70 14.79
CA ARG A 742 16.52 -27.65 15.20
C ARG A 742 16.84 -26.74 14.01
N THR A 743 16.94 -25.43 14.24
CA THR A 743 17.32 -24.45 13.20
C THR A 743 18.78 -24.63 12.78
N ASP A 744 19.14 -24.12 11.60
CA ASP A 744 20.50 -24.13 11.10
C ASP A 744 21.39 -23.11 11.85
N ALA A 745 22.70 -23.37 11.89
CA ALA A 745 23.72 -22.42 12.32
C ALA A 745 24.38 -21.79 11.10
N PHE A 746 24.60 -20.49 11.12
CA PHE A 746 25.30 -19.79 10.05
C PHE A 746 26.08 -18.58 10.60
N GLN A 747 26.98 -18.03 9.80
CA GLN A 747 27.75 -16.85 10.11
C GLN A 747 27.31 -15.67 9.24
N LEU A 748 27.23 -14.47 9.83
CA LEU A 748 27.04 -13.20 9.15
C LEU A 748 28.12 -12.21 9.60
N HIS A 749 28.29 -11.16 8.78
CA HIS A 749 29.21 -10.06 9.07
C HIS A 749 28.47 -8.72 9.20
N LYS A 750 29.05 -7.81 9.98
CA LYS A 750 28.72 -6.39 9.99
C LYS A 750 30.02 -5.61 9.87
N ALA A 751 30.20 -4.87 8.77
CA ALA A 751 31.44 -4.17 8.46
C ALA A 751 32.69 -5.08 8.66
N ASP A 752 32.68 -6.23 8.02
CA ASP A 752 33.71 -7.29 8.07
C ASP A 752 33.83 -8.04 9.41
N VAL A 753 33.07 -7.67 10.44
CA VAL A 753 33.12 -8.32 11.75
C VAL A 753 32.14 -9.49 11.81
N PRO A 754 32.64 -10.75 11.97
CA PRO A 754 31.81 -11.93 11.96
C PRO A 754 31.00 -12.12 13.25
N VAL A 755 29.79 -12.65 13.10
CA VAL A 755 28.98 -13.17 14.21
C VAL A 755 28.38 -14.52 13.83
N TRP A 756 28.35 -15.46 14.77
CA TRP A 756 27.70 -16.75 14.58
C TRP A 756 26.30 -16.76 15.15
N ILE A 757 25.32 -17.01 14.28
CA ILE A 757 23.94 -17.30 14.67
C ILE A 757 23.90 -18.77 15.09
N LYS A 758 23.54 -18.98 16.36
CA LYS A 758 23.51 -20.33 16.97
C LYS A 758 22.18 -21.03 16.64
N PRO A 759 22.22 -22.35 16.43
CA PRO A 759 21.00 -23.10 16.13
C PRO A 759 20.11 -23.16 17.38
N GLN A 760 18.83 -22.87 17.20
CA GLN A 760 17.79 -22.95 18.20
C GLN A 760 17.17 -24.37 18.26
N ALA A 761 16.62 -24.78 19.40
CA ALA A 761 15.84 -26.01 19.50
C ALA A 761 14.49 -25.79 18.78
N GLY A 762 13.96 -26.82 18.12
CA GLY A 762 12.65 -26.72 17.53
C GLY A 762 11.58 -26.32 18.54
N ASN A 763 10.70 -25.41 18.15
CA ASN A 763 9.52 -24.97 18.92
C ASN A 763 8.24 -25.38 18.18
N PRO A 764 7.60 -26.51 18.53
CA PRO A 764 6.41 -26.98 17.81
C PRO A 764 5.10 -26.32 18.24
N VAL A 765 5.13 -25.33 19.14
CA VAL A 765 3.93 -24.82 19.80
C VAL A 765 3.83 -23.31 19.70
N PHE A 766 2.85 -22.84 18.96
CA PHE A 766 2.30 -21.49 19.07
C PHE A 766 1.19 -21.49 20.13
N ASP A 767 1.24 -20.55 21.08
CA ASP A 767 0.25 -20.39 22.16
C ASP A 767 0.10 -18.89 22.45
N ASP A 768 -1.01 -18.29 22.01
CA ASP A 768 -1.24 -16.84 22.07
C ASP A 768 -1.34 -16.28 23.50
N ARG A 769 -1.52 -17.13 24.50
CA ARG A 769 -1.52 -16.73 25.93
C ARG A 769 -0.12 -16.42 26.47
N LYS A 770 0.92 -16.87 25.79
CA LYS A 770 2.29 -16.67 26.30
C LYS A 770 2.74 -15.22 26.19
N GLY A 771 2.22 -14.44 25.24
CA GLY A 771 2.56 -13.03 25.08
C GLY A 771 4.04 -12.74 24.80
N THR A 772 4.81 -13.74 24.32
CA THR A 772 6.27 -13.67 24.18
C THR A 772 6.74 -13.53 22.74
N TYR A 773 5.88 -13.05 21.86
CA TYR A 773 6.16 -12.94 20.42
C TYR A 773 6.52 -11.52 19.99
N TRP A 774 6.62 -10.61 20.94
CA TRP A 774 7.04 -9.23 20.75
C TRP A 774 7.89 -8.75 21.93
N PHE A 775 8.95 -8.02 21.65
CA PHE A 775 9.85 -7.44 22.64
C PHE A 775 9.98 -5.93 22.40
N LYS A 776 9.93 -5.14 23.48
CA LYS A 776 10.13 -3.69 23.41
C LYS A 776 11.51 -3.31 22.86
N GLU A 777 12.50 -4.17 23.02
CA GLU A 777 13.85 -3.95 22.52
C GLU A 777 13.92 -4.02 20.98
N THR A 778 13.10 -4.89 20.37
CA THR A 778 12.91 -5.03 18.92
C THR A 778 11.47 -4.63 18.58
N GLU A 779 11.05 -3.43 18.97
CA GLU A 779 9.65 -3.02 18.93
C GLU A 779 9.00 -3.10 17.52
N ARG A 780 9.83 -3.03 16.48
CA ARG A 780 9.41 -3.08 15.07
C ARG A 780 9.47 -4.49 14.48
N ALA A 781 10.02 -5.47 15.20
CA ALA A 781 10.00 -6.88 14.82
C ALA A 781 9.09 -7.68 15.77
N GLY A 782 8.52 -8.77 15.26
CA GLY A 782 7.59 -9.61 16.01
C GLY A 782 6.19 -9.04 16.11
N VAL A 783 5.30 -9.77 16.78
CA VAL A 783 3.86 -9.53 16.77
C VAL A 783 3.29 -9.49 18.18
N LYS A 784 2.53 -8.46 18.49
CA LYS A 784 1.69 -8.40 19.70
C LYS A 784 0.43 -9.24 19.49
N VAL A 785 0.48 -10.50 19.87
CA VAL A 785 -0.69 -11.38 19.79
C VAL A 785 -1.65 -11.11 20.95
N THR A 786 -2.95 -11.17 20.67
CA THR A 786 -4.01 -11.06 21.69
C THR A 786 -4.29 -12.44 22.27
N ASP A 787 -4.43 -12.56 23.61
CA ASP A 787 -4.89 -13.79 24.27
C ASP A 787 -6.35 -14.10 23.84
N THR A 788 -6.49 -14.96 22.84
CA THR A 788 -7.78 -15.49 22.40
C THR A 788 -8.01 -16.91 22.88
N ASN A 789 -7.14 -17.43 23.73
CA ASN A 789 -7.12 -18.82 24.16
C ASN A 789 -6.92 -19.81 23.00
N THR A 790 -6.05 -19.46 22.06
CA THR A 790 -5.75 -20.28 20.87
C THR A 790 -4.36 -20.84 20.92
N LYS A 791 -4.28 -22.15 20.65
CA LYS A 791 -3.02 -22.89 20.56
C LYS A 791 -2.97 -23.69 19.26
N ILE A 792 -1.86 -23.54 18.54
CA ILE A 792 -1.56 -24.31 17.33
C ILE A 792 -0.31 -25.13 17.61
N THR A 793 -0.37 -26.45 17.41
CA THR A 793 0.72 -27.37 17.73
C THR A 793 1.07 -28.25 16.54
N VAL A 794 2.32 -28.29 16.16
CA VAL A 794 2.87 -29.24 15.20
C VAL A 794 3.00 -30.60 15.92
N VAL A 795 2.11 -31.53 15.61
CA VAL A 795 2.07 -32.86 16.25
C VAL A 795 2.80 -33.92 15.44
N LYS A 796 3.01 -33.70 14.16
CA LYS A 796 3.80 -34.55 13.28
C LYS A 796 4.40 -33.77 12.12
N GLU A 797 5.71 -33.87 12.00
CA GLU A 797 6.48 -33.23 10.94
C GLU A 797 7.46 -34.27 10.33
N PRO A 798 7.13 -34.86 9.17
CA PRO A 798 8.00 -35.79 8.49
C PRO A 798 9.23 -35.08 7.91
N LYS A 799 10.37 -35.78 7.83
CA LYS A 799 11.63 -35.24 7.29
C LYS A 799 11.56 -34.75 5.84
N ASN A 800 10.62 -35.29 5.03
CA ASN A 800 10.43 -34.86 3.64
C ASN A 800 9.56 -33.60 3.54
N GLY A 801 8.96 -33.11 4.65
CA GLY A 801 8.17 -31.89 4.68
C GLY A 801 6.84 -31.91 3.90
N GLU A 802 6.54 -32.96 3.10
CA GLU A 802 5.40 -32.98 2.16
C GLU A 802 4.03 -32.82 2.85
N THR A 803 3.90 -33.25 4.08
CA THR A 803 2.64 -33.15 4.84
C THR A 803 2.94 -32.98 6.32
N ILE A 804 2.48 -31.89 6.89
CA ILE A 804 2.55 -31.63 8.32
C ILE A 804 1.19 -31.94 8.98
N THR A 805 1.19 -32.37 10.24
CA THR A 805 -0.04 -32.53 11.02
C THR A 805 -0.06 -31.51 12.14
N VAL A 806 -1.12 -30.71 12.17
CA VAL A 806 -1.29 -29.59 13.10
C VAL A 806 -2.53 -29.82 13.94
N GLN A 807 -2.47 -29.52 15.22
CA GLN A 807 -3.60 -29.52 16.13
C GLN A 807 -3.92 -28.08 16.56
N VAL A 808 -5.19 -27.70 16.41
CA VAL A 808 -5.73 -26.44 16.95
C VAL A 808 -6.61 -26.75 18.15
N GLY A 809 -6.59 -25.90 19.14
CA GLY A 809 -7.46 -26.02 20.31
C GLY A 809 -7.19 -24.96 21.36
N PRO A 810 -7.90 -25.02 22.49
CA PRO A 810 -7.70 -24.05 23.56
C PRO A 810 -6.31 -24.22 24.19
N SER A 811 -5.74 -23.11 24.61
CA SER A 811 -4.57 -23.12 25.46
C SER A 811 -4.97 -23.68 26.83
N THR A 812 -4.32 -24.75 27.26
CA THR A 812 -4.51 -25.27 28.62
C THR A 812 -3.59 -24.54 29.60
N LYS A 813 -4.12 -24.19 30.80
CA LYS A 813 -3.32 -23.59 31.89
C LYS A 813 -2.21 -24.52 32.37
#